data_861c99fc047d5494db9bef2fa0e447f3
#
_entry.id   861c99fc047d5494db9bef2fa0e447f3
#
_cell.length_a   1.000
_cell.length_b   1.000
_cell.length_c   1.000
_cell.angle_alpha   90.00
_cell.angle_beta   90.00
_cell.angle_gamma   90.00
#
_symmetry.space_group_name_H-M   'P 1'
#
loop_
_entity.id
_entity.type
_entity.pdbx_description
1 polymer ?
#
loop_
_entity_poly.entity_id
_entity_poly.type
_entity_poly.pdbx_seq_one_letter_code
_entity_poly.pdbx_strand_id
1 'polypeptide(L)'
;MRPWKGAAALAAAALLVLPATALAGEDDPALIQFKLPSKAAVEDFEALGANMDHALETTADGGVLVSAWVTDSELALYRARGYQDVGVIHDKYNIDRIRAERERSLADEKAAHRALRTNKAGKAGPSAAAGTVHAQRGDYYENNNGRYVSIEGYTTEAEITCQNPQAGTQCSYTGPQLVASWYDAAGHQLGSGNLQPYIDPDVNPDHYQYHVSVYRVGAKGDGLPVPASIKIAAPNGDVDTLPTKEWAETNPPGLPSGFLSGFNTRYYNSVEAYQKMRDLAAEFPTISQVYELPNQTRGYQRRAQTMIGYSATAYAGSTSALSGANANSAVVLTSHAYGHLGGNNITAQIVNPGTPNAPLTVTVAGNAITVNAGTNAEGAISSTAAQVFAAINQEAASLVSASLYRTNQGAGTVVAGAVSPLSDWLQAPADVPRGPQSVSMLRIGGTRDGSKVGVMLYCQEHGNEIATSLVCLETAERLVRNYALDPETKALVDNLDIFIIPMINGDGAIHSLYDSNRRKNLSNYCTPTMFPGSNSDPAARNSWGVDLNRNFSVGSIFDGFQGASSTSCTSGNYSGPFEFSEPEARNEQYVQSTFSNIKFANNIHSSGNLFMWPPGAYTPARVPLPYPPYGTLNFFDETATQVINGIKSHRDTTILPQRTGPVIDVLYSAAGNSADEAYYNHGIIGYDFEIGNSQQPNFANEAVHQAMEFASGNYGLLRQAYAYANDTTAPDVNVTSSADGIDPVYEVRFTTNEASSIYYTTDGSTPTTESTEWKPPRPRALPLPLELAPGTTLKWIAHDYKGNTSAVKTQTFGFVQETGDVGGTVPATLGLTLGAPASFGAFVPGVAQTYTASTTANVISSAGDATLSVADPSSTAPGHLVNGTFSLSSPLQGLGTLKTYDAPISNDLVNVTFTQAIAADEPLRTGSYSKTLTFTLSTTNP
;
A
#
# COMPACT_ATOMS: atom_id res chain seq x y z
N MET A 1 -34.62 -16.32 -68.36
CA MET A 1 -35.79 -15.96 -67.53
C MET A 1 -35.26 -15.51 -66.17
N ARG A 2 -35.59 -14.31 -65.74
CA ARG A 2 -34.98 -13.60 -64.63
C ARG A 2 -35.45 -14.15 -63.27
N PRO A 3 -34.57 -14.13 -62.28
CA PRO A 3 -34.92 -14.32 -60.88
C PRO A 3 -35.20 -13.00 -60.15
N TRP A 4 -36.05 -13.08 -59.18
CA TRP A 4 -36.50 -12.00 -58.32
C TRP A 4 -35.45 -11.68 -57.22
N LYS A 5 -35.22 -10.41 -56.97
CA LYS A 5 -34.40 -9.87 -55.88
C LYS A 5 -35.31 -9.73 -54.66
N GLY A 6 -34.90 -10.38 -53.56
CA GLY A 6 -35.40 -10.07 -52.21
C GLY A 6 -34.33 -9.31 -51.46
N ALA A 7 -34.58 -8.06 -51.14
CA ALA A 7 -33.76 -7.28 -50.24
C ALA A 7 -34.12 -7.62 -48.79
N ALA A 8 -33.19 -8.20 -48.05
CA ALA A 8 -33.31 -8.38 -46.60
C ALA A 8 -32.79 -7.10 -45.97
N ALA A 9 -33.67 -6.33 -45.33
CA ALA A 9 -33.30 -5.23 -44.46
C ALA A 9 -32.71 -5.82 -43.15
N LEU A 10 -31.42 -5.60 -42.90
CA LEU A 10 -30.85 -5.80 -41.59
C LEU A 10 -31.35 -4.68 -40.68
N ALA A 11 -32.27 -5.01 -39.80
CA ALA A 11 -32.55 -4.20 -38.63
C ALA A 11 -31.38 -4.44 -37.64
N ALA A 12 -30.52 -3.42 -37.52
CA ALA A 12 -29.55 -3.37 -36.43
C ALA A 12 -30.34 -3.15 -35.12
N ALA A 13 -30.60 -4.21 -34.41
CA ALA A 13 -30.98 -4.09 -33.00
C ALA A 13 -29.75 -3.62 -32.21
N ALA A 14 -29.75 -2.33 -31.87
CA ALA A 14 -28.90 -1.80 -30.83
C ALA A 14 -29.31 -2.52 -29.53
N LEU A 15 -28.59 -3.56 -29.15
CA LEU A 15 -28.61 -4.00 -27.78
C LEU A 15 -28.04 -2.84 -26.95
N LEU A 16 -28.91 -2.15 -26.27
CA LEU A 16 -28.56 -1.45 -25.04
C LEU A 16 -28.04 -2.51 -24.07
N VAL A 17 -26.75 -2.67 -24.00
CA VAL A 17 -26.11 -3.30 -22.86
C VAL A 17 -26.30 -2.30 -21.71
N LEU A 18 -27.40 -2.44 -21.00
CA LEU A 18 -27.47 -1.95 -19.63
C LEU A 18 -26.27 -2.60 -18.90
N PRO A 19 -25.50 -1.86 -18.12
CA PRO A 19 -24.54 -2.49 -17.25
C PRO A 19 -25.34 -3.49 -16.41
N ALA A 20 -25.00 -4.75 -16.53
CA ALA A 20 -25.46 -5.75 -15.59
C ALA A 20 -24.90 -5.27 -14.23
N THR A 21 -25.77 -4.67 -13.43
CA THR A 21 -25.59 -4.74 -11.99
C THR A 21 -25.53 -6.24 -11.75
N ALA A 22 -24.35 -6.74 -11.45
CA ALA A 22 -24.19 -8.09 -10.95
C ALA A 22 -25.02 -8.13 -9.67
N LEU A 23 -26.24 -8.67 -9.79
CA LEU A 23 -27.00 -9.09 -8.64
C LEU A 23 -26.15 -10.18 -8.03
N ALA A 24 -25.76 -10.03 -6.77
CA ALA A 24 -25.15 -11.10 -6.00
C ALA A 24 -25.93 -12.38 -6.25
N GLY A 25 -25.23 -13.46 -6.60
CA GLY A 25 -25.89 -14.76 -6.82
C GLY A 25 -26.64 -15.14 -5.54
N GLU A 26 -27.81 -15.76 -5.67
CA GLU A 26 -28.57 -16.28 -4.52
C GLU A 26 -27.72 -17.21 -3.64
N ASP A 27 -26.60 -17.71 -4.15
CA ASP A 27 -25.68 -18.65 -3.50
C ASP A 27 -24.44 -18.01 -2.86
N ASP A 28 -24.23 -16.67 -3.00
CA ASP A 28 -23.10 -16.00 -2.38
C ASP A 28 -23.32 -15.87 -0.86
N PRO A 29 -22.42 -16.41 0.00
CA PRO A 29 -22.61 -16.36 1.42
C PRO A 29 -22.27 -14.96 1.99
N ALA A 30 -23.00 -14.55 3.01
CA ALA A 30 -22.68 -13.42 3.88
C ALA A 30 -22.21 -13.93 5.24
N LEU A 31 -21.32 -13.20 5.91
CA LEU A 31 -20.95 -13.51 7.30
C LEU A 31 -21.96 -12.89 8.24
N ILE A 32 -22.77 -13.73 8.86
CA ILE A 32 -23.87 -13.33 9.73
C ILE A 32 -23.57 -13.74 11.17
N GLN A 33 -23.80 -12.84 12.10
CA GLN A 33 -23.72 -13.14 13.53
C GLN A 33 -25.06 -13.62 14.06
N PHE A 34 -25.05 -14.76 14.74
CA PHE A 34 -26.22 -15.37 15.40
C PHE A 34 -26.06 -15.35 16.91
N LYS A 35 -27.16 -15.11 17.62
CA LYS A 35 -27.24 -15.31 19.07
C LYS A 35 -27.91 -16.66 19.34
N LEU A 36 -27.14 -17.57 19.94
CA LEU A 36 -27.62 -18.87 20.36
C LEU A 36 -27.93 -18.88 21.86
N PRO A 37 -28.91 -19.64 22.32
CA PRO A 37 -29.38 -19.58 23.71
C PRO A 37 -28.38 -20.21 24.71
N SER A 38 -27.48 -21.05 24.26
CA SER A 38 -26.51 -21.73 25.11
C SER A 38 -25.38 -22.35 24.29
N LYS A 39 -24.30 -22.76 24.97
CA LYS A 39 -23.18 -23.49 24.32
C LYS A 39 -23.62 -24.82 23.69
N ALA A 40 -24.61 -25.52 24.28
CA ALA A 40 -25.16 -26.76 23.69
C ALA A 40 -25.88 -26.49 22.36
N ALA A 41 -26.50 -25.31 22.20
CA ALA A 41 -27.13 -24.93 20.95
C ALA A 41 -26.13 -24.68 19.80
N VAL A 42 -24.86 -24.51 20.10
CA VAL A 42 -23.79 -24.41 19.11
C VAL A 42 -23.59 -25.75 18.40
N GLU A 43 -23.55 -26.85 19.15
CA GLU A 43 -23.42 -28.20 18.59
C GLU A 43 -24.60 -28.54 17.68
N ASP A 44 -25.84 -28.11 18.06
CA ASP A 44 -27.01 -28.27 17.22
C ASP A 44 -26.95 -27.42 15.93
N PHE A 45 -26.38 -26.21 16.02
CA PHE A 45 -26.19 -25.31 14.90
C PHE A 45 -25.12 -25.84 13.92
N GLU A 46 -24.00 -26.37 14.44
CA GLU A 46 -22.99 -27.08 13.64
C GLU A 46 -23.56 -28.33 12.96
N ALA A 47 -24.37 -29.08 13.67
CA ALA A 47 -25.00 -30.29 13.13
C ALA A 47 -25.96 -30.02 11.95
N LEU A 48 -26.43 -28.79 11.80
CA LEU A 48 -27.20 -28.34 10.65
C LEU A 48 -26.36 -28.04 9.41
N GLY A 49 -25.01 -28.10 9.56
CA GLY A 49 -24.06 -27.77 8.49
C GLY A 49 -23.68 -26.30 8.43
N ALA A 50 -23.94 -25.53 9.51
CA ALA A 50 -23.54 -24.15 9.56
C ALA A 50 -22.01 -24.02 9.41
N ASN A 51 -21.57 -23.27 8.40
CA ASN A 51 -20.19 -22.94 8.18
C ASN A 51 -19.77 -21.84 9.16
N MET A 52 -19.54 -22.28 10.41
CA MET A 52 -19.22 -21.34 11.49
C MET A 52 -17.78 -20.85 11.37
N ASP A 53 -17.65 -19.54 11.50
CA ASP A 53 -16.39 -18.88 11.75
C ASP A 53 -16.14 -18.96 13.27
N HIS A 54 -15.41 -19.91 13.72
CA HIS A 54 -15.21 -20.46 15.08
C HIS A 54 -15.16 -19.46 16.27
N ALA A 55 -15.77 -18.31 16.14
CA ALA A 55 -15.91 -17.29 17.17
C ALA A 55 -17.09 -17.61 18.08
N LEU A 56 -16.81 -17.98 19.32
CA LEU A 56 -17.79 -18.17 20.36
C LEU A 56 -17.62 -17.10 21.43
N GLU A 57 -18.52 -16.12 21.48
CA GLU A 57 -18.55 -15.12 22.55
C GLU A 57 -19.72 -15.41 23.50
N THR A 58 -19.45 -15.59 24.78
CA THR A 58 -20.52 -15.78 25.78
C THR A 58 -21.10 -14.44 26.16
N THR A 59 -22.40 -14.28 25.98
CA THR A 59 -23.12 -13.08 26.38
C THR A 59 -23.44 -13.06 27.89
N ALA A 60 -23.69 -11.87 28.46
CA ALA A 60 -23.96 -11.70 29.89
C ALA A 60 -25.19 -12.46 30.38
N ASP A 61 -26.13 -12.80 29.51
CA ASP A 61 -27.33 -13.60 29.80
C ASP A 61 -27.12 -15.12 29.63
N GLY A 62 -25.90 -15.56 29.37
CA GLY A 62 -25.55 -16.97 29.22
C GLY A 62 -25.74 -17.52 27.82
N GLY A 63 -26.16 -16.71 26.84
CA GLY A 63 -26.18 -17.03 25.43
C GLY A 63 -24.78 -17.02 24.81
N VAL A 64 -24.70 -17.43 23.55
CA VAL A 64 -23.47 -17.47 22.77
C VAL A 64 -23.67 -16.76 21.44
N LEU A 65 -22.78 -15.84 21.11
CA LEU A 65 -22.70 -15.24 19.78
C LEU A 65 -21.78 -16.14 18.92
N VAL A 66 -22.25 -16.47 17.73
CA VAL A 66 -21.52 -17.23 16.73
C VAL A 66 -21.61 -16.50 15.40
N SER A 67 -20.54 -16.51 14.63
CA SER A 67 -20.54 -16.00 13.26
C SER A 67 -20.53 -17.17 12.29
N ALA A 68 -21.35 -17.10 11.23
CA ALA A 68 -21.40 -18.13 10.22
C ALA A 68 -21.51 -17.52 8.82
N TRP A 69 -20.79 -18.11 7.87
CA TRP A 69 -20.96 -17.82 6.45
C TRP A 69 -22.22 -18.54 5.96
N VAL A 70 -23.21 -17.78 5.55
CA VAL A 70 -24.53 -18.31 5.19
C VAL A 70 -25.02 -17.71 3.89
N THR A 71 -25.57 -18.55 3.03
CA THR A 71 -26.35 -18.15 1.86
C THR A 71 -27.73 -17.65 2.29
N ASP A 72 -28.46 -16.97 1.39
CA ASP A 72 -29.83 -16.53 1.67
C ASP A 72 -30.75 -17.70 2.04
N SER A 73 -30.55 -18.85 1.40
CA SER A 73 -31.32 -20.06 1.67
C SER A 73 -31.02 -20.68 3.02
N GLU A 74 -29.75 -20.67 3.44
CA GLU A 74 -29.31 -21.14 4.76
C GLU A 74 -29.77 -20.18 5.86
N LEU A 75 -29.67 -18.86 5.64
CA LEU A 75 -30.18 -17.85 6.56
C LEU A 75 -31.70 -18.01 6.80
N ALA A 76 -32.45 -18.24 5.72
CA ALA A 76 -33.88 -18.50 5.83
C ALA A 76 -34.18 -19.79 6.61
N LEU A 77 -33.38 -20.85 6.40
CA LEU A 77 -33.48 -22.11 7.14
C LEU A 77 -33.20 -21.92 8.63
N TYR A 78 -32.13 -21.19 8.98
CA TYR A 78 -31.74 -20.97 10.38
C TYR A 78 -32.76 -20.11 11.11
N ARG A 79 -33.28 -19.06 10.47
CA ARG A 79 -34.40 -18.25 10.98
C ARG A 79 -35.69 -19.12 11.20
N ALA A 80 -36.02 -19.97 10.27
CA ALA A 80 -37.14 -20.87 10.41
C ALA A 80 -37.02 -21.91 11.55
N ARG A 81 -35.77 -22.19 11.95
CA ARG A 81 -35.42 -23.03 13.11
C ARG A 81 -35.38 -22.26 14.43
N GLY A 82 -35.59 -20.96 14.40
CA GLY A 82 -35.62 -20.12 15.58
C GLY A 82 -34.27 -19.53 15.99
N TYR A 83 -33.24 -19.66 15.17
CA TYR A 83 -31.96 -18.98 15.42
C TYR A 83 -32.08 -17.51 15.07
N GLN A 84 -31.65 -16.66 15.99
CA GLN A 84 -31.74 -15.21 15.84
C GLN A 84 -30.44 -14.67 15.25
N ASP A 85 -30.50 -14.12 14.06
CA ASP A 85 -29.42 -13.30 13.51
C ASP A 85 -29.44 -11.92 14.20
N VAL A 86 -28.28 -11.48 14.66
CA VAL A 86 -28.16 -10.23 15.44
C VAL A 86 -27.31 -9.17 14.73
N GLY A 87 -26.62 -9.54 13.64
CA GLY A 87 -25.86 -8.61 12.83
C GLY A 87 -25.29 -9.23 11.57
N VAL A 88 -25.03 -8.40 10.59
CA VAL A 88 -24.26 -8.76 9.38
C VAL A 88 -22.86 -8.26 9.60
N ILE A 89 -21.89 -9.16 9.67
CA ILE A 89 -20.47 -8.82 9.82
C ILE A 89 -19.89 -8.46 8.46
N HIS A 90 -20.17 -9.29 7.44
CA HIS A 90 -19.86 -9.01 6.05
C HIS A 90 -21.11 -9.14 5.21
N ASP A 91 -21.50 -8.05 4.59
CA ASP A 91 -22.56 -8.02 3.60
C ASP A 91 -21.97 -8.50 2.26
N LYS A 92 -22.63 -9.46 1.60
CA LYS A 92 -22.27 -9.85 0.24
C LYS A 92 -22.25 -8.68 -0.75
N TYR A 93 -23.02 -7.62 -0.49
CA TYR A 93 -22.99 -6.39 -1.27
C TYR A 93 -21.65 -5.65 -1.22
N ASN A 94 -20.96 -5.65 -0.09
CA ASN A 94 -19.64 -5.00 0.03
C ASN A 94 -18.57 -5.79 -0.72
N ILE A 95 -18.62 -7.11 -0.65
CA ILE A 95 -17.71 -7.99 -1.39
C ILE A 95 -17.92 -7.83 -2.89
N ASP A 96 -19.17 -7.78 -3.34
CA ASP A 96 -19.49 -7.61 -4.76
C ASP A 96 -19.13 -6.21 -5.27
N ARG A 97 -19.27 -5.17 -4.44
CA ARG A 97 -18.82 -3.83 -4.77
C ARG A 97 -17.31 -3.80 -4.97
N ILE A 98 -16.55 -4.36 -4.05
CA ILE A 98 -15.08 -4.42 -4.12
C ILE A 98 -14.64 -5.25 -5.34
N ARG A 99 -15.30 -6.39 -5.60
CA ARG A 99 -15.07 -7.19 -6.80
C ARG A 99 -15.41 -6.44 -8.09
N ALA A 100 -16.52 -5.72 -8.13
CA ALA A 100 -16.92 -4.92 -9.29
C ALA A 100 -16.01 -3.71 -9.49
N GLU A 101 -15.52 -3.09 -8.43
CA GLU A 101 -14.49 -2.04 -8.48
C GLU A 101 -13.18 -2.61 -9.01
N ARG A 102 -12.80 -3.79 -8.54
CA ARG A 102 -11.66 -4.57 -9.05
C ARG A 102 -11.75 -4.83 -10.55
N GLU A 103 -12.87 -5.34 -11.04
CA GLU A 103 -13.06 -5.65 -12.47
C GLU A 103 -13.08 -4.38 -13.34
N ARG A 104 -13.65 -3.29 -12.83
CA ARG A 104 -13.63 -1.98 -13.50
C ARG A 104 -12.21 -1.43 -13.60
N SER A 105 -11.45 -1.43 -12.50
CA SER A 105 -10.06 -0.97 -12.50
C SER A 105 -9.18 -1.78 -13.46
N LEU A 106 -9.35 -3.10 -13.51
CA LEU A 106 -8.67 -3.97 -14.48
C LEU A 106 -9.07 -3.67 -15.94
N ALA A 107 -10.34 -3.33 -16.18
CA ALA A 107 -10.82 -2.97 -17.51
C ALA A 107 -10.29 -1.60 -17.95
N ASP A 108 -10.27 -0.63 -17.04
CA ASP A 108 -9.77 0.72 -17.25
C ASP A 108 -8.26 0.73 -17.49
N GLU A 109 -7.51 -0.04 -16.71
CA GLU A 109 -6.07 -0.22 -16.89
C GLU A 109 -5.75 -0.87 -18.25
N LYS A 110 -6.49 -1.92 -18.63
CA LYS A 110 -6.38 -2.51 -19.96
C LYS A 110 -6.76 -1.53 -21.08
N ALA A 111 -7.73 -0.63 -20.85
CA ALA A 111 -8.13 0.39 -21.81
C ALA A 111 -7.06 1.48 -21.94
N ALA A 112 -6.48 1.94 -20.80
CA ALA A 112 -5.39 2.90 -20.78
C ALA A 112 -4.14 2.35 -21.50
N HIS A 113 -3.77 1.10 -21.24
CA HIS A 113 -2.69 0.42 -21.96
C HIS A 113 -2.97 0.27 -23.47
N ARG A 114 -4.22 0.06 -23.88
CA ARG A 114 -4.60 0.04 -25.29
C ARG A 114 -4.50 1.41 -25.94
N ALA A 115 -4.92 2.47 -25.24
CA ALA A 115 -4.83 3.84 -25.74
C ALA A 115 -3.36 4.26 -25.98
N LEU A 116 -2.46 3.91 -25.08
CA LEU A 116 -1.03 4.11 -25.24
C LEU A 116 -0.44 3.36 -26.45
N ARG A 117 -0.97 2.16 -26.77
CA ARG A 117 -0.54 1.38 -27.96
C ARG A 117 -1.08 1.95 -29.27
N THR A 118 -2.33 2.45 -29.28
CA THR A 118 -2.94 3.00 -30.50
C THR A 118 -2.31 4.33 -30.89
N ASN A 119 -1.83 5.10 -29.92
CA ASN A 119 -1.11 6.35 -30.21
C ASN A 119 0.30 6.11 -30.81
N LYS A 120 0.91 4.95 -30.56
CA LYS A 120 2.16 4.57 -31.25
C LYS A 120 1.98 4.08 -32.71
N ALA A 121 0.79 3.63 -33.09
CA ALA A 121 0.53 3.05 -34.42
C ALA A 121 0.02 4.07 -35.44
N GLY A 122 -0.36 5.27 -35.03
CA GLY A 122 -0.78 6.34 -35.92
C GLY A 122 0.39 7.25 -36.28
N LYS A 123 0.87 7.20 -37.55
CA LYS A 123 1.63 8.34 -38.08
C LYS A 123 0.73 9.57 -38.01
N ALA A 124 0.87 10.35 -36.96
CA ALA A 124 0.32 11.68 -36.91
C ALA A 124 1.07 12.55 -37.92
N GLY A 125 0.33 13.23 -38.78
CA GLY A 125 0.85 14.43 -39.42
C GLY A 125 1.22 15.45 -38.32
N PRO A 126 1.98 16.48 -38.61
CA PRO A 126 2.48 17.40 -37.62
C PRO A 126 1.32 18.16 -36.96
N SER A 127 0.83 17.67 -35.87
CA SER A 127 0.15 18.44 -34.86
C SER A 127 1.24 18.94 -33.93
N ALA A 128 1.16 20.19 -33.52
CA ALA A 128 2.05 20.73 -32.50
C ALA A 128 1.91 19.83 -31.26
N ALA A 129 3.00 19.16 -30.89
CA ALA A 129 2.98 18.13 -29.90
C ALA A 129 2.78 18.77 -28.51
N ALA A 130 1.80 18.28 -27.76
CA ALA A 130 1.85 18.35 -26.31
C ALA A 130 3.24 17.90 -25.86
N GLY A 131 3.83 18.55 -24.85
CA GLY A 131 5.19 18.27 -24.41
C GLY A 131 5.43 16.79 -24.19
N THR A 132 6.59 16.29 -24.60
CA THR A 132 6.95 14.88 -24.50
C THR A 132 7.45 14.50 -23.10
N VAL A 133 7.77 15.50 -22.27
CA VAL A 133 8.28 15.36 -20.90
C VAL A 133 7.17 15.54 -19.88
N HIS A 134 7.10 14.64 -18.92
CA HIS A 134 6.11 14.69 -17.85
C HIS A 134 6.81 14.52 -16.48
N ALA A 135 6.70 15.53 -15.63
CA ALA A 135 7.13 15.49 -14.25
C ALA A 135 6.06 14.78 -13.39
N GLN A 136 6.43 13.74 -12.67
CA GLN A 136 5.50 12.89 -11.94
C GLN A 136 5.49 13.13 -10.45
N ARG A 137 6.67 13.33 -9.86
CA ARG A 137 6.83 13.51 -8.43
C ARG A 137 8.06 14.34 -8.12
N GLY A 138 7.96 15.18 -7.10
CA GLY A 138 9.06 15.95 -6.57
C GLY A 138 8.93 16.13 -5.07
N ASP A 139 9.71 15.36 -4.31
CA ASP A 139 9.70 15.41 -2.85
C ASP A 139 10.98 16.04 -2.31
N TYR A 140 10.81 16.91 -1.33
CA TYR A 140 11.89 17.39 -0.48
C TYR A 140 11.80 16.76 0.91
N TYR A 141 12.92 16.36 1.47
CA TYR A 141 12.99 15.86 2.83
C TYR A 141 14.36 16.06 3.47
N GLU A 142 14.38 16.09 4.80
CA GLU A 142 15.60 16.09 5.62
C GLU A 142 15.66 14.87 6.52
N ASN A 143 16.87 14.34 6.68
CA ASN A 143 17.19 13.33 7.69
C ASN A 143 18.61 13.57 8.25
N ASN A 144 19.09 12.68 9.13
CA ASN A 144 20.43 12.84 9.74
C ASN A 144 21.58 12.87 8.73
N ASN A 145 21.38 12.34 7.52
CA ASN A 145 22.41 12.29 6.48
C ASN A 145 22.45 13.55 5.61
N GLY A 146 21.43 14.41 5.68
CA GLY A 146 21.36 15.63 4.92
C GLY A 146 19.96 15.99 4.43
N ARG A 147 19.95 16.89 3.44
CA ARG A 147 18.77 17.39 2.74
C ARG A 147 18.74 16.80 1.34
N TYR A 148 17.58 16.40 0.89
CA TYR A 148 17.43 15.68 -0.37
C TYR A 148 16.22 16.13 -1.16
N VAL A 149 16.29 15.98 -2.49
CA VAL A 149 15.15 15.97 -3.39
C VAL A 149 15.06 14.60 -4.06
N SER A 150 13.86 14.02 -4.07
CA SER A 150 13.53 12.82 -4.84
C SER A 150 12.64 13.22 -6.01
N ILE A 151 13.05 12.89 -7.22
CA ILE A 151 12.43 13.40 -8.46
C ILE A 151 12.09 12.23 -9.35
N GLU A 152 10.85 12.19 -9.82
CA GLU A 152 10.38 11.22 -10.81
C GLU A 152 9.77 11.93 -12.03
N GLY A 153 10.05 11.40 -13.21
CA GLY A 153 9.50 11.89 -14.46
C GLY A 153 9.68 10.89 -15.60
N TYR A 154 8.99 11.09 -16.70
CA TYR A 154 9.16 10.27 -17.89
C TYR A 154 9.07 11.10 -19.17
N THR A 155 9.39 10.48 -20.29
CA THR A 155 9.22 11.05 -21.62
C THR A 155 8.55 10.06 -22.57
N THR A 156 7.67 10.57 -23.44
CA THR A 156 7.01 9.77 -24.46
C THR A 156 7.92 9.45 -25.65
N GLU A 157 9.11 10.07 -25.74
CA GLU A 157 10.11 9.81 -26.78
C GLU A 157 10.97 8.56 -26.54
N ALA A 158 10.76 7.86 -25.43
CA ALA A 158 11.53 6.70 -25.09
C ALA A 158 10.97 5.41 -25.69
N GLU A 159 11.86 4.53 -26.11
CA GLU A 159 11.53 3.15 -26.49
C GLU A 159 12.15 2.17 -25.52
N ILE A 160 11.37 1.15 -25.15
CA ILE A 160 11.83 0.03 -24.35
C ILE A 160 11.79 -1.23 -25.20
N THR A 161 12.94 -1.90 -25.29
CA THR A 161 13.06 -3.19 -25.97
C THR A 161 13.41 -4.26 -24.94
N CYS A 162 12.55 -5.25 -24.77
CA CYS A 162 12.77 -6.37 -23.86
C CYS A 162 12.98 -7.67 -24.64
N GLN A 163 14.04 -8.41 -24.34
CA GLN A 163 14.32 -9.71 -24.95
C GLN A 163 13.37 -10.79 -24.45
N ASN A 164 12.93 -10.70 -23.20
CA ASN A 164 11.91 -11.56 -22.63
C ASN A 164 10.92 -10.72 -21.82
N PRO A 165 9.84 -10.22 -22.46
CA PRO A 165 8.86 -9.35 -21.80
C PRO A 165 8.18 -10.00 -20.60
N GLN A 166 8.05 -11.33 -20.57
CA GLN A 166 7.37 -12.05 -19.50
C GLN A 166 8.24 -12.26 -18.25
N ALA A 167 9.55 -12.19 -18.39
CA ALA A 167 10.49 -12.38 -17.28
C ALA A 167 11.02 -11.04 -16.71
N GLY A 168 10.67 -9.90 -17.29
CA GLY A 168 11.14 -8.58 -16.87
C GLY A 168 12.67 -8.39 -16.96
N THR A 169 13.37 -9.37 -17.55
CA THR A 169 14.82 -9.40 -17.64
C THR A 169 15.29 -8.95 -19.02
N GLN A 170 16.41 -8.22 -19.05
CA GLN A 170 17.06 -7.75 -20.29
C GLN A 170 16.22 -6.76 -21.10
N CYS A 171 15.56 -5.81 -20.44
CA CYS A 171 15.01 -4.64 -21.10
C CYS A 171 16.08 -3.57 -21.26
N SER A 172 16.07 -2.89 -22.39
CA SER A 172 16.94 -1.75 -22.69
C SER A 172 16.11 -0.51 -22.95
N TYR A 173 16.60 0.59 -22.43
CA TYR A 173 16.05 1.92 -22.67
C TYR A 173 16.78 2.59 -23.84
N THR A 174 16.03 3.13 -24.78
CA THR A 174 16.53 4.00 -25.83
C THR A 174 15.68 5.26 -25.82
N GLY A 175 16.27 6.39 -25.43
CA GLY A 175 15.57 7.66 -25.37
C GLY A 175 16.45 8.79 -24.87
N PRO A 176 15.91 10.03 -24.79
CA PRO A 176 16.65 11.20 -24.36
C PRO A 176 17.03 11.12 -22.88
N GLN A 177 18.19 11.67 -22.53
CA GLN A 177 18.58 11.86 -21.16
C GLN A 177 17.79 13.03 -20.57
N LEU A 178 16.94 12.77 -19.59
CA LEU A 178 16.22 13.83 -18.86
C LEU A 178 17.13 14.48 -17.81
N VAL A 179 16.99 15.81 -17.68
CA VAL A 179 17.71 16.60 -16.68
C VAL A 179 16.70 17.28 -15.78
N ALA A 180 16.81 17.05 -14.48
CA ALA A 180 16.05 17.79 -13.48
C ALA A 180 16.84 18.98 -12.96
N SER A 181 16.15 20.10 -12.74
CA SER A 181 16.68 21.28 -12.06
C SER A 181 15.70 21.69 -10.97
N TRP A 182 16.19 22.09 -9.80
CA TRP A 182 15.34 22.52 -8.69
C TRP A 182 15.61 23.98 -8.33
N TYR A 183 14.57 24.68 -7.91
CA TYR A 183 14.54 26.12 -7.74
C TYR A 183 13.96 26.49 -6.37
N ASP A 184 14.40 27.63 -5.83
CA ASP A 184 13.79 28.22 -4.63
C ASP A 184 12.45 28.92 -4.96
N ALA A 185 11.78 29.44 -3.93
CA ALA A 185 10.52 30.15 -4.09
C ALA A 185 10.66 31.49 -4.88
N ALA A 186 11.87 32.02 -5.02
CA ALA A 186 12.17 33.22 -5.81
C ALA A 186 12.53 32.89 -7.28
N GLY A 187 12.61 31.60 -7.62
CA GLY A 187 12.94 31.12 -8.97
C GLY A 187 14.44 31.00 -9.25
N HIS A 188 15.30 31.12 -8.22
CA HIS A 188 16.74 30.90 -8.41
C HIS A 188 17.02 29.41 -8.44
N GLN A 189 17.80 28.96 -9.42
CA GLN A 189 18.22 27.56 -9.52
C GLN A 189 19.16 27.19 -8.39
N LEU A 190 18.79 26.18 -7.60
CA LEU A 190 19.58 25.65 -6.51
C LEU A 190 20.51 24.50 -6.94
N GLY A 191 20.15 23.78 -8.00
CA GLY A 191 20.95 22.69 -8.53
C GLY A 191 20.29 21.99 -9.71
N SER A 192 20.98 21.00 -10.25
CA SER A 192 20.48 20.15 -11.32
C SER A 192 21.19 18.80 -11.34
N GLY A 193 20.60 17.81 -12.00
CA GLY A 193 21.17 16.50 -12.20
C GLY A 193 20.44 15.67 -13.26
N ASN A 194 21.13 14.64 -13.78
CA ASN A 194 20.57 13.73 -14.77
C ASN A 194 19.64 12.71 -14.12
N LEU A 195 18.41 12.61 -14.53
CA LEU A 195 17.53 11.55 -14.07
C LEU A 195 17.95 10.20 -14.64
N GLN A 196 18.01 9.18 -13.80
CA GLN A 196 18.35 7.82 -14.21
C GLN A 196 17.11 7.11 -14.74
N PRO A 197 17.15 6.52 -15.94
CA PRO A 197 16.04 5.74 -16.44
C PRO A 197 15.88 4.45 -15.63
N TYR A 198 14.67 4.12 -15.29
CA TYR A 198 14.26 2.90 -14.63
C TYR A 198 13.17 2.22 -15.46
N ILE A 199 13.26 0.93 -15.64
CA ILE A 199 12.25 0.13 -16.32
C ILE A 199 11.54 -0.71 -15.28
N ASP A 200 10.24 -0.46 -15.12
CA ASP A 200 9.40 -1.25 -14.25
C ASP A 200 8.97 -2.54 -14.99
N PRO A 201 9.50 -3.71 -14.62
CA PRO A 201 9.14 -4.97 -15.26
C PRO A 201 7.76 -5.49 -14.83
N ASP A 202 7.13 -4.93 -13.82
CA ASP A 202 5.91 -5.43 -13.20
C ASP A 202 4.65 -5.02 -13.97
N VAL A 203 4.75 -4.02 -14.82
CA VAL A 203 3.65 -3.55 -15.67
C VAL A 203 3.68 -4.25 -17.02
N ASN A 204 2.74 -5.17 -17.27
CA ASN A 204 2.59 -5.85 -18.55
C ASN A 204 1.32 -5.35 -19.26
N PRO A 205 1.32 -5.19 -20.60
CA PRO A 205 2.37 -5.57 -21.54
C PRO A 205 3.40 -4.50 -21.84
N ASP A 206 3.17 -3.28 -21.41
CA ASP A 206 4.02 -2.13 -21.69
C ASP A 206 4.88 -1.87 -20.46
N HIS A 207 6.08 -2.42 -20.43
CA HIS A 207 7.05 -2.16 -19.37
C HIS A 207 7.15 -0.66 -19.13
N TYR A 208 6.72 -0.22 -17.94
CA TYR A 208 6.79 1.20 -17.61
C TYR A 208 8.24 1.61 -17.40
N GLN A 209 8.61 2.63 -18.12
CA GLN A 209 9.86 3.30 -17.85
C GLN A 209 9.58 4.66 -17.22
N TYR A 210 10.31 4.98 -16.21
CA TYR A 210 10.35 6.31 -15.63
C TYR A 210 11.78 6.63 -15.22
N HIS A 211 12.02 7.91 -15.01
CA HIS A 211 13.31 8.38 -14.53
C HIS A 211 13.16 8.77 -13.07
N VAL A 212 13.95 8.17 -12.20
CA VAL A 212 13.96 8.47 -10.78
C VAL A 212 15.37 8.80 -10.33
N SER A 213 15.52 9.82 -9.53
CA SER A 213 16.80 10.14 -8.91
C SER A 213 16.61 10.86 -7.59
N VAL A 214 17.53 10.60 -6.66
CA VAL A 214 17.61 11.27 -5.37
C VAL A 214 18.89 12.07 -5.32
N TYR A 215 18.79 13.37 -5.08
CA TYR A 215 19.92 14.27 -5.00
C TYR A 215 20.07 14.83 -3.59
N ARG A 216 21.28 14.75 -3.07
CA ARG A 216 21.63 15.48 -1.85
C ARG A 216 21.79 16.94 -2.20
N VAL A 217 20.99 17.80 -1.58
CA VAL A 217 20.96 19.25 -1.84
C VAL A 217 21.61 20.07 -0.74
N GLY A 218 21.99 19.44 0.37
CA GLY A 218 22.67 20.12 1.47
C GLY A 218 22.91 19.24 2.69
N ALA A 219 23.43 19.84 3.74
CA ALA A 219 23.49 19.22 5.07
C ALA A 219 22.23 19.55 5.86
N LYS A 220 21.85 18.69 6.80
CA LYS A 220 20.73 18.97 7.71
C LYS A 220 20.95 20.31 8.43
N GLY A 221 19.94 21.17 8.38
CA GLY A 221 19.97 22.46 9.08
C GLY A 221 21.02 23.47 8.58
N ASP A 222 21.47 23.36 7.32
CA ASP A 222 22.49 24.23 6.74
C ASP A 222 22.00 25.67 6.44
N GLY A 223 20.71 25.93 6.57
CA GLY A 223 20.10 27.23 6.33
C GLY A 223 20.02 27.64 4.86
N LEU A 224 20.37 26.76 3.92
CA LEU A 224 20.20 27.01 2.50
C LEU A 224 18.72 27.03 2.08
N PRO A 225 18.36 27.73 1.00
CA PRO A 225 16.98 27.74 0.51
C PRO A 225 16.42 26.34 0.28
N VAL A 226 15.13 26.18 0.57
CA VAL A 226 14.40 24.91 0.32
C VAL A 226 13.96 24.89 -1.14
N PRO A 227 14.14 23.79 -1.87
CA PRO A 227 13.56 23.63 -3.19
C PRO A 227 12.03 23.78 -3.15
N ALA A 228 11.49 24.70 -3.96
CA ALA A 228 10.08 25.01 -4.05
C ALA A 228 9.46 24.49 -5.35
N SER A 229 10.27 24.30 -6.39
CA SER A 229 9.82 23.70 -7.64
C SER A 229 10.93 22.90 -8.32
N ILE A 230 10.50 21.96 -9.16
CA ILE A 230 11.37 21.08 -9.95
C ILE A 230 10.95 21.23 -11.41
N LYS A 231 11.94 21.43 -12.27
CA LYS A 231 11.78 21.46 -13.74
C LYS A 231 12.52 20.26 -14.31
N ILE A 232 11.84 19.46 -15.11
CA ILE A 232 12.43 18.34 -15.88
C ILE A 232 12.48 18.76 -17.35
N ALA A 233 13.62 18.54 -17.99
CA ALA A 233 13.83 18.95 -19.37
C ALA A 233 14.45 17.80 -20.18
N ALA A 234 14.05 17.67 -21.44
CA ALA A 234 14.66 16.85 -22.46
C ALA A 234 15.58 17.67 -23.38
N PRO A 235 16.51 17.03 -24.11
CA PRO A 235 17.42 17.72 -25.04
C PRO A 235 16.74 18.43 -26.21
N ASN A 236 15.51 18.03 -26.57
CA ASN A 236 14.68 18.67 -27.62
C ASN A 236 14.12 20.05 -27.20
N GLY A 237 14.29 20.42 -25.93
CA GLY A 237 13.79 21.66 -25.37
C GLY A 237 12.46 21.53 -24.59
N ASP A 238 11.82 20.37 -24.67
CA ASP A 238 10.62 20.09 -23.90
C ASP A 238 10.89 20.09 -22.40
N VAL A 239 9.95 20.65 -21.67
CA VAL A 239 10.05 20.81 -20.22
C VAL A 239 8.71 20.61 -19.55
N ASP A 240 8.74 20.07 -18.33
CA ASP A 240 7.62 20.09 -17.41
C ASP A 240 8.09 20.52 -16.04
N THR A 241 7.20 21.14 -15.27
CA THR A 241 7.53 21.72 -13.96
C THR A 241 6.45 21.38 -12.95
N LEU A 242 6.85 20.99 -11.75
CA LEU A 242 5.95 20.73 -10.63
C LEU A 242 6.45 21.41 -9.34
N PRO A 243 5.53 21.75 -8.42
CA PRO A 243 5.92 22.19 -7.09
C PRO A 243 6.60 21.05 -6.32
N THR A 244 7.54 21.39 -5.45
CA THR A 244 8.12 20.43 -4.53
C THR A 244 7.20 20.23 -3.34
N LYS A 245 6.96 18.96 -2.95
CA LYS A 245 6.21 18.58 -1.75
C LYS A 245 7.21 18.28 -0.62
N GLU A 246 6.99 18.84 0.56
CA GLU A 246 7.65 18.33 1.76
C GLU A 246 7.07 16.96 2.09
N TRP A 247 7.88 15.90 1.97
CA TRP A 247 7.40 14.52 2.08
C TRP A 247 7.09 14.11 3.53
N ALA A 248 7.91 14.59 4.47
CA ALA A 248 7.71 14.40 5.90
C ALA A 248 8.19 15.65 6.63
N GLU A 249 7.57 15.97 7.75
CA GLU A 249 7.95 17.14 8.55
C GLU A 249 9.45 17.11 8.88
N THR A 250 10.13 18.22 8.64
CA THR A 250 11.57 18.33 8.92
C THR A 250 11.88 18.15 10.40
N ASN A 251 11.07 18.72 11.29
CA ASN A 251 11.20 18.64 12.73
C ASN A 251 9.86 18.36 13.42
N PRO A 252 9.34 17.14 13.34
CA PRO A 252 8.10 16.81 14.02
C PRO A 252 8.28 16.93 15.54
N PRO A 253 7.22 17.31 16.28
CA PRO A 253 7.31 17.46 17.72
C PRO A 253 7.65 16.14 18.40
N GLY A 254 8.62 16.17 19.32
CA GLY A 254 8.99 15.01 20.13
C GLY A 254 7.93 14.66 21.19
N LEU A 255 8.15 13.57 21.90
CA LEU A 255 7.26 13.16 22.99
C LEU A 255 7.15 14.24 24.06
N PRO A 256 5.97 14.48 24.63
CA PRO A 256 5.75 15.47 25.68
C PRO A 256 6.62 15.21 26.92
N SER A 257 6.94 16.26 27.66
CA SER A 257 7.66 16.10 28.92
C SER A 257 6.83 15.30 29.92
N GLY A 258 7.44 14.26 30.51
CA GLY A 258 6.77 13.36 31.42
C GLY A 258 6.02 12.19 30.75
N PHE A 259 6.04 12.10 29.44
CA PHE A 259 5.49 10.95 28.72
C PHE A 259 6.32 9.70 29.02
N LEU A 260 5.66 8.64 29.43
CA LEU A 260 6.31 7.37 29.80
C LEU A 260 6.57 6.51 28.55
N SER A 261 7.78 6.01 28.41
CA SER A 261 8.21 5.17 27.28
C SER A 261 9.42 4.31 27.67
N GLY A 262 9.77 3.33 26.83
CA GLY A 262 10.93 2.46 27.07
C GLY A 262 10.64 1.32 28.03
N PHE A 263 9.49 0.66 27.87
CA PHE A 263 9.02 -0.41 28.77
C PHE A 263 9.65 -1.77 28.49
N ASN A 264 10.31 -1.93 27.34
CA ASN A 264 10.94 -3.21 27.00
C ASN A 264 12.34 -3.30 27.61
N THR A 265 12.58 -4.40 28.33
CA THR A 265 13.86 -4.66 29.00
C THR A 265 14.66 -5.81 28.41
N ARG A 266 14.06 -6.60 27.52
CA ARG A 266 14.62 -7.76 26.83
C ARG A 266 13.77 -8.14 25.63
N TYR A 267 14.22 -9.10 24.84
CA TYR A 267 13.32 -9.86 23.97
C TYR A 267 12.41 -10.77 24.78
N TYR A 268 11.17 -10.91 24.39
CA TYR A 268 10.17 -11.72 25.04
C TYR A 268 9.85 -12.96 24.18
N ASN A 269 9.60 -14.10 24.82
CA ASN A 269 8.94 -15.22 24.15
C ASN A 269 7.41 -15.01 24.15
N SER A 270 6.68 -15.87 23.43
CA SER A 270 5.22 -15.71 23.27
C SER A 270 4.47 -15.79 24.61
N VAL A 271 4.89 -16.67 25.52
CA VAL A 271 4.26 -16.80 26.85
C VAL A 271 4.38 -15.50 27.64
N GLU A 272 5.57 -14.91 27.64
CA GLU A 272 5.85 -13.66 28.35
C GLU A 272 5.09 -12.49 27.71
N ALA A 273 5.05 -12.43 26.36
CA ALA A 273 4.35 -11.37 25.64
C ALA A 273 2.82 -11.42 25.87
N TYR A 274 2.23 -12.60 25.77
CA TYR A 274 0.80 -12.76 26.06
C TYR A 274 0.49 -12.53 27.55
N GLN A 275 1.38 -12.90 28.45
CA GLN A 275 1.21 -12.59 29.87
C GLN A 275 1.24 -11.09 30.12
N LYS A 276 2.12 -10.33 29.46
CA LYS A 276 2.09 -8.86 29.54
C LYS A 276 0.74 -8.27 29.10
N MET A 277 0.09 -8.82 28.08
CA MET A 277 -1.24 -8.36 27.67
C MET A 277 -2.28 -8.61 28.76
N ARG A 278 -2.24 -9.77 29.39
CA ARG A 278 -3.13 -10.10 30.53
C ARG A 278 -2.87 -9.22 31.74
N ASP A 279 -1.60 -8.97 32.05
CA ASP A 279 -1.20 -8.11 33.18
C ASP A 279 -1.66 -6.66 32.96
N LEU A 280 -1.50 -6.12 31.75
CA LEU A 280 -1.98 -4.78 31.41
C LEU A 280 -3.51 -4.69 31.51
N ALA A 281 -4.25 -5.69 31.03
CA ALA A 281 -5.70 -5.71 31.15
C ALA A 281 -6.14 -5.79 32.62
N ALA A 282 -5.41 -6.51 33.46
CA ALA A 282 -5.68 -6.59 34.91
C ALA A 282 -5.33 -5.29 35.64
N GLU A 283 -4.27 -4.60 35.24
CA GLU A 283 -3.81 -3.34 35.85
C GLU A 283 -4.73 -2.16 35.41
N PHE A 284 -5.21 -2.15 34.16
CA PHE A 284 -6.01 -1.06 33.57
C PHE A 284 -7.40 -1.52 33.09
N PRO A 285 -8.23 -2.17 33.91
CA PRO A 285 -9.46 -2.84 33.47
C PRO A 285 -10.54 -1.86 32.94
N THR A 286 -10.46 -0.59 33.30
CA THR A 286 -11.43 0.44 32.85
C THR A 286 -11.24 0.80 31.37
N ILE A 287 -10.02 0.70 30.87
CA ILE A 287 -9.66 1.11 29.50
C ILE A 287 -9.08 -0.02 28.66
N SER A 288 -8.90 -1.20 29.22
CA SER A 288 -8.36 -2.33 28.46
C SER A 288 -9.02 -3.66 28.85
N GLN A 289 -8.97 -4.61 27.92
CA GLN A 289 -9.48 -5.95 28.05
C GLN A 289 -8.65 -6.90 27.20
N VAL A 290 -8.34 -8.08 27.74
CA VAL A 290 -7.67 -9.13 26.96
C VAL A 290 -8.71 -10.05 26.31
N TYR A 291 -8.42 -10.48 25.10
CA TYR A 291 -9.13 -11.52 24.37
C TYR A 291 -8.16 -12.65 24.06
N GLU A 292 -8.56 -13.89 24.32
CA GLU A 292 -7.89 -15.05 23.78
C GLU A 292 -8.50 -15.35 22.41
N LEU A 293 -7.70 -15.29 21.37
CA LEU A 293 -8.17 -15.51 20.00
C LEU A 293 -8.59 -16.98 19.81
N PRO A 294 -9.56 -17.23 18.91
CA PRO A 294 -10.25 -18.53 18.86
C PRO A 294 -9.35 -19.69 18.41
N ASN A 295 -8.35 -19.41 17.58
CA ASN A 295 -7.49 -20.44 17.03
C ASN A 295 -6.18 -20.52 17.82
N GLN A 296 -5.89 -21.67 18.43
CA GLN A 296 -4.59 -21.93 19.00
C GLN A 296 -3.57 -22.19 17.89
N THR A 297 -2.31 -21.79 18.10
CA THR A 297 -1.20 -22.21 17.25
C THR A 297 -1.11 -23.74 17.20
N ARG A 298 -0.41 -24.28 16.20
CA ARG A 298 -0.32 -25.75 16.10
C ARG A 298 0.70 -26.38 17.03
N GLY A 299 1.53 -25.58 17.69
CA GLY A 299 2.65 -26.04 18.45
C GLY A 299 3.79 -26.58 17.57
N TYR A 300 4.81 -27.14 18.22
CA TYR A 300 5.99 -27.67 17.54
C TYR A 300 5.68 -29.06 16.96
N GLN A 301 5.18 -29.09 15.72
CA GLN A 301 4.77 -30.31 15.03
C GLN A 301 5.97 -31.07 14.43
N ARG A 302 7.02 -31.26 15.20
CA ARG A 302 8.15 -32.05 14.78
C ARG A 302 8.14 -33.43 15.42
N ARG A 303 8.29 -34.45 14.58
CA ARG A 303 8.50 -35.82 15.05
C ARG A 303 9.93 -35.98 15.50
N ALA A 304 10.12 -36.69 16.60
CA ALA A 304 11.45 -36.98 17.12
C ALA A 304 12.18 -37.95 16.20
N GLN A 305 13.45 -37.73 15.99
CA GLN A 305 14.30 -38.60 15.17
C GLN A 305 15.62 -38.93 15.87
N THR A 306 16.21 -40.04 15.43
CA THR A 306 17.60 -40.41 15.74
C THR A 306 18.17 -41.20 14.59
N MET A 307 19.47 -41.32 14.54
CA MET A 307 20.19 -42.24 13.65
C MET A 307 20.95 -43.29 14.45
N ILE A 308 20.90 -44.51 13.98
CA ILE A 308 21.64 -45.66 14.57
C ILE A 308 22.38 -46.39 13.44
N GLY A 309 23.33 -47.28 13.81
CA GLY A 309 24.01 -48.17 12.89
C GLY A 309 25.24 -47.60 12.18
N TYR A 310 25.61 -46.36 12.48
CA TYR A 310 26.82 -45.73 11.97
C TYR A 310 27.88 -45.54 13.06
N SER A 311 29.16 -45.32 12.69
CA SER A 311 30.21 -45.04 13.65
C SER A 311 30.10 -43.61 14.19
N ALA A 312 29.77 -43.47 15.49
CA ALA A 312 29.64 -42.17 16.15
C ALA A 312 30.96 -41.38 16.18
N THR A 313 32.12 -42.04 16.16
CA THR A 313 33.44 -41.40 16.14
C THR A 313 33.73 -40.70 14.83
N ALA A 314 33.08 -41.11 13.74
CA ALA A 314 33.19 -40.45 12.41
C ALA A 314 32.29 -39.20 12.26
N TYR A 315 31.36 -38.98 13.23
CA TYR A 315 30.37 -37.87 13.13
C TYR A 315 30.51 -36.85 14.26
N ALA A 316 31.38 -37.09 15.24
CA ALA A 316 31.52 -36.24 16.41
C ALA A 316 31.87 -34.78 16.01
N GLY A 317 30.94 -33.87 16.22
CA GLY A 317 31.13 -32.42 16.03
C GLY A 317 30.97 -31.91 14.59
N SER A 318 30.51 -32.71 13.63
CA SER A 318 30.27 -32.29 12.24
C SER A 318 28.81 -32.01 11.99
N THR A 319 28.53 -30.83 11.43
CA THR A 319 27.24 -30.47 10.77
C THR A 319 27.14 -31.06 9.35
N SER A 320 28.19 -31.73 8.91
CA SER A 320 28.28 -32.30 7.57
C SER A 320 27.49 -33.61 7.44
N ALA A 321 26.95 -33.87 6.28
CA ALA A 321 26.25 -35.10 5.95
C ALA A 321 27.18 -36.30 6.09
N LEU A 322 26.63 -37.44 6.60
CA LEU A 322 27.36 -38.71 6.53
C LEU A 322 27.70 -39.07 5.09
N SER A 323 28.87 -39.68 4.88
CA SER A 323 29.34 -40.13 3.56
C SER A 323 29.93 -41.56 3.63
N GLY A 324 30.07 -42.16 2.48
CA GLY A 324 30.70 -43.47 2.34
C GLY A 324 30.06 -44.60 3.14
N ALA A 325 30.88 -45.40 3.86
CA ALA A 325 30.41 -46.54 4.62
C ALA A 325 29.44 -46.16 5.75
N ASN A 326 29.64 -45.02 6.43
CA ASN A 326 28.76 -44.54 7.47
C ASN A 326 27.37 -44.15 6.95
N ALA A 327 27.30 -43.52 5.76
CA ALA A 327 26.02 -43.24 5.13
C ALA A 327 25.26 -44.53 4.75
N ASN A 328 25.97 -45.54 4.30
CA ASN A 328 25.39 -46.83 3.89
C ASN A 328 24.97 -47.73 5.07
N SER A 329 25.51 -47.50 6.29
CA SER A 329 25.19 -48.26 7.49
C SER A 329 24.16 -47.55 8.38
N ALA A 330 23.81 -46.28 8.12
CA ALA A 330 22.93 -45.49 8.94
C ALA A 330 21.46 -45.79 8.68
N VAL A 331 20.67 -45.96 9.73
CA VAL A 331 19.21 -46.07 9.76
C VAL A 331 18.66 -44.91 10.55
N VAL A 332 17.72 -44.15 9.93
CA VAL A 332 17.01 -43.05 10.59
C VAL A 332 15.69 -43.55 11.14
N LEU A 333 15.44 -43.32 12.39
CA LEU A 333 14.15 -43.56 13.05
C LEU A 333 13.41 -42.27 13.26
N THR A 334 12.13 -42.26 12.88
CA THR A 334 11.23 -41.12 13.05
C THR A 334 10.03 -41.56 13.87
N SER A 335 9.74 -40.90 14.98
CA SER A 335 8.58 -41.21 15.84
C SER A 335 7.26 -40.95 15.14
N HIS A 336 6.20 -41.67 15.49
CA HIS A 336 4.85 -41.36 15.03
C HIS A 336 4.24 -40.18 15.81
N ALA A 337 4.53 -40.08 17.10
CA ALA A 337 4.15 -38.94 17.90
C ALA A 337 5.11 -37.76 17.69
N TYR A 338 4.61 -36.53 17.81
CA TYR A 338 5.48 -35.37 17.89
C TYR A 338 6.38 -35.46 19.16
N GLY A 339 7.52 -34.80 19.13
CA GLY A 339 8.50 -34.87 20.21
C GLY A 339 7.88 -34.60 21.59
N HIS A 340 7.14 -33.50 21.71
CA HIS A 340 6.43 -33.11 22.94
C HIS A 340 5.25 -34.02 23.32
N LEU A 341 4.73 -34.80 22.40
CA LEU A 341 3.66 -35.78 22.64
C LEU A 341 4.21 -37.19 22.92
N GLY A 342 5.46 -37.31 23.35
CA GLY A 342 6.09 -38.57 23.71
C GLY A 342 7.12 -39.08 22.71
N GLY A 343 7.27 -38.47 21.54
CA GLY A 343 8.31 -38.86 20.58
C GLY A 343 9.73 -38.77 21.17
N ASN A 344 10.01 -37.74 21.98
CA ASN A 344 11.29 -37.55 22.64
C ASN A 344 11.58 -38.59 23.76
N ASN A 345 10.59 -39.36 24.18
CA ASN A 345 10.74 -40.41 25.19
C ASN A 345 11.19 -41.76 24.61
N ILE A 346 11.21 -41.86 23.26
CA ILE A 346 11.63 -43.07 22.56
C ILE A 346 13.16 -43.13 22.53
N THR A 347 13.69 -44.31 22.75
CA THR A 347 15.14 -44.60 22.65
C THR A 347 15.39 -45.77 21.68
N ALA A 348 16.54 -45.74 21.03
CA ALA A 348 16.94 -46.83 20.14
C ALA A 348 18.43 -47.20 20.33
N GLN A 349 18.77 -48.45 20.20
CA GLN A 349 20.17 -48.92 20.20
C GLN A 349 20.36 -50.14 19.29
N ILE A 350 21.57 -50.30 18.77
CA ILE A 350 22.02 -51.54 18.16
C ILE A 350 23.02 -52.19 19.09
N VAL A 351 22.79 -53.46 19.40
CA VAL A 351 23.63 -54.29 20.27
C VAL A 351 24.29 -55.39 19.44
N ASN A 352 25.56 -55.61 19.64
CA ASN A 352 26.22 -56.82 19.20
C ASN A 352 26.06 -57.93 20.28
N PRO A 353 25.29 -58.97 20.05
CA PRO A 353 25.13 -60.03 21.04
C PRO A 353 26.43 -60.83 21.27
N GLY A 354 27.44 -60.71 20.39
CA GLY A 354 28.71 -61.42 20.51
C GLY A 354 28.63 -62.95 20.33
N THR A 355 27.43 -63.50 20.16
CA THR A 355 27.18 -64.92 19.94
C THR A 355 27.33 -65.28 18.48
N PRO A 356 28.10 -66.29 18.02
CA PRO A 356 28.18 -66.72 16.65
C PRO A 356 26.83 -67.07 16.06
N ASN A 357 26.63 -66.63 14.80
CA ASN A 357 25.40 -66.85 14.02
C ASN A 357 24.09 -66.41 14.71
N ALA A 358 24.15 -65.40 15.55
CA ALA A 358 22.95 -64.88 16.19
C ALA A 358 22.00 -64.29 15.11
N PRO A 359 20.69 -64.52 15.21
CA PRO A 359 19.73 -63.91 14.31
C PRO A 359 19.56 -62.39 14.59
N LEU A 360 19.22 -61.63 13.56
CA LEU A 360 18.74 -60.27 13.73
C LEU A 360 17.35 -60.27 14.39
N THR A 361 17.23 -59.60 15.54
CA THR A 361 15.94 -59.42 16.25
C THR A 361 15.77 -57.99 16.71
N VAL A 362 14.52 -57.50 16.76
CA VAL A 362 14.16 -56.24 17.36
C VAL A 362 13.20 -56.48 18.50
N THR A 363 13.50 -55.87 19.64
CA THR A 363 12.63 -55.91 20.81
C THR A 363 12.20 -54.51 21.22
N VAL A 364 10.92 -54.39 21.58
CA VAL A 364 10.31 -53.14 22.06
C VAL A 364 9.87 -53.33 23.50
N ALA A 365 10.44 -52.56 24.43
CA ALA A 365 10.07 -52.57 25.83
C ALA A 365 9.64 -51.14 26.26
N GLY A 366 8.32 -50.91 26.31
CA GLY A 366 7.78 -49.53 26.43
C GLY A 366 8.24 -48.69 25.27
N ASN A 367 9.00 -47.62 25.55
CA ASN A 367 9.53 -46.71 24.53
C ASN A 367 10.98 -47.05 24.08
N ALA A 368 11.55 -48.19 24.58
CA ALA A 368 12.91 -48.57 24.22
C ALA A 368 12.92 -49.61 23.11
N ILE A 369 13.62 -49.28 21.99
CA ILE A 369 13.81 -50.13 20.82
C ILE A 369 15.23 -50.68 20.87
N THR A 370 15.40 -52.01 21.03
CA THR A 370 16.71 -52.67 21.01
C THR A 370 16.81 -53.57 19.77
N VAL A 371 17.79 -53.31 18.95
CA VAL A 371 18.13 -54.14 17.78
C VAL A 371 19.33 -55.01 18.18
N ASN A 372 19.11 -56.31 18.39
CA ASN A 372 20.17 -57.27 18.48
C ASN A 372 20.59 -57.63 17.05
N ALA A 373 21.75 -57.18 16.64
CA ALA A 373 22.25 -57.39 15.28
C ALA A 373 22.55 -58.84 15.00
N GLY A 374 22.27 -59.34 13.84
CA GLY A 374 22.73 -60.67 13.39
C GLY A 374 24.27 -60.68 13.25
N THR A 375 24.84 -61.80 13.56
CA THR A 375 26.31 -62.00 13.55
C THR A 375 26.76 -63.15 12.64
N ASN A 376 27.98 -63.12 12.25
CA ASN A 376 28.66 -64.20 11.50
C ASN A 376 29.18 -65.28 12.40
N ALA A 377 29.90 -66.26 11.86
CA ALA A 377 30.47 -67.40 12.60
C ALA A 377 31.50 -67.00 13.66
N GLU A 378 32.10 -65.82 13.54
CA GLU A 378 33.10 -65.25 14.47
C GLU A 378 32.41 -64.34 15.50
N GLY A 379 31.09 -64.21 15.52
CA GLY A 379 30.35 -63.31 16.41
C GLY A 379 30.42 -61.84 16.06
N ALA A 380 30.96 -61.49 14.90
CA ALA A 380 30.96 -60.10 14.42
C ALA A 380 29.62 -59.73 13.75
N ILE A 381 29.17 -58.47 13.89
CA ILE A 381 27.95 -58.02 13.23
C ILE A 381 28.02 -58.22 11.72
N SER A 382 27.00 -58.85 11.15
CA SER A 382 26.81 -59.07 9.71
C SER A 382 25.53 -58.42 9.17
N SER A 383 24.61 -57.93 10.04
CA SER A 383 23.39 -57.29 9.59
C SER A 383 23.68 -55.97 8.85
N THR A 384 23.04 -55.77 7.71
CA THR A 384 23.07 -54.52 6.93
C THR A 384 22.04 -53.55 7.42
N ALA A 385 22.21 -52.25 7.12
CA ALA A 385 21.22 -51.22 7.44
C ALA A 385 19.86 -51.53 6.80
N ALA A 386 19.83 -52.08 5.56
CA ALA A 386 18.61 -52.51 4.92
C ALA A 386 17.84 -53.58 5.69
N GLN A 387 18.56 -54.58 6.25
CA GLN A 387 17.95 -55.61 7.10
C GLN A 387 17.41 -55.02 8.42
N VAL A 388 18.18 -54.15 9.08
CA VAL A 388 17.79 -53.47 10.32
C VAL A 388 16.59 -52.55 10.08
N PHE A 389 16.61 -51.78 8.99
CA PHE A 389 15.49 -50.96 8.59
C PHE A 389 14.19 -51.76 8.43
N ALA A 390 14.27 -52.91 7.73
CA ALA A 390 13.09 -53.77 7.53
C ALA A 390 12.56 -54.36 8.84
N ALA A 391 13.48 -54.84 9.72
CA ALA A 391 13.12 -55.39 10.99
C ALA A 391 12.50 -54.38 11.96
N ILE A 392 13.01 -53.14 12.02
CA ILE A 392 12.40 -52.08 12.83
C ILE A 392 11.00 -51.73 12.34
N ASN A 393 10.80 -51.60 11.02
CA ASN A 393 9.48 -51.31 10.45
C ASN A 393 8.45 -52.45 10.64
N GLN A 394 8.94 -53.66 10.92
CA GLN A 394 8.06 -54.79 11.25
C GLN A 394 7.73 -54.81 12.75
N GLU A 395 8.72 -54.69 13.61
CA GLU A 395 8.58 -54.98 15.03
C GLU A 395 8.32 -53.77 15.91
N ALA A 396 8.77 -52.57 15.46
CA ALA A 396 8.61 -51.32 16.18
C ALA A 396 7.66 -50.35 15.47
N ALA A 397 6.85 -50.82 14.54
CA ALA A 397 5.91 -50.04 13.71
C ALA A 397 4.86 -49.24 14.50
N SER A 398 4.64 -49.59 15.79
CA SER A 398 3.74 -48.80 16.65
C SER A 398 4.37 -47.49 17.19
N LEU A 399 5.68 -47.39 17.23
CA LEU A 399 6.40 -46.27 17.80
C LEU A 399 7.07 -45.37 16.73
N VAL A 400 7.70 -46.02 15.74
CA VAL A 400 8.56 -45.34 14.76
C VAL A 400 8.36 -45.88 13.35
N SER A 401 8.70 -45.04 12.38
CA SER A 401 9.03 -45.45 11.03
C SER A 401 10.55 -45.39 10.87
N ALA A 402 11.17 -46.44 10.35
CA ALA A 402 12.57 -46.42 10.00
C ALA A 402 12.72 -46.09 8.49
N SER A 403 13.84 -45.46 8.14
CA SER A 403 14.24 -45.18 6.75
C SER A 403 15.76 -45.30 6.63
N LEU A 404 16.23 -45.55 5.40
CA LEU A 404 17.66 -45.51 5.13
C LEU A 404 18.13 -44.05 5.01
N TYR A 405 19.35 -43.77 5.40
CA TYR A 405 19.88 -42.41 5.40
C TYR A 405 19.97 -41.86 3.96
N ARG A 406 19.24 -40.82 3.68
CA ARG A 406 19.11 -40.14 2.35
C ARG A 406 18.75 -41.18 1.25
N THR A 407 19.46 -41.20 0.12
CA THR A 407 19.22 -42.08 -1.00
C THR A 407 20.05 -43.37 -0.96
N ASN A 408 20.64 -43.70 0.20
CA ASN A 408 21.47 -44.91 0.34
C ASN A 408 20.62 -46.17 0.25
N GLN A 409 21.21 -47.25 -0.21
CA GLN A 409 20.56 -48.56 -0.35
C GLN A 409 20.71 -49.44 0.94
N GLY A 410 21.38 -48.92 1.94
CA GLY A 410 21.59 -49.62 3.22
C GLY A 410 22.43 -50.88 3.13
N ALA A 411 23.36 -50.96 2.14
CA ALA A 411 24.21 -52.13 1.93
C ALA A 411 25.34 -52.25 2.99
N GLY A 412 25.58 -51.17 3.77
CA GLY A 412 26.63 -51.18 4.80
C GLY A 412 26.22 -51.98 6.05
N THR A 413 27.19 -52.68 6.62
CA THR A 413 27.00 -53.40 7.92
C THR A 413 26.83 -52.40 9.04
N VAL A 414 25.79 -52.58 9.85
CA VAL A 414 25.53 -51.65 10.98
C VAL A 414 26.60 -51.79 12.08
N VAL A 415 26.75 -50.71 12.85
CA VAL A 415 27.67 -50.67 13.96
C VAL A 415 26.87 -50.63 15.27
N ALA A 416 27.28 -51.42 16.28
CA ALA A 416 26.71 -51.34 17.62
C ALA A 416 27.00 -49.96 18.23
N GLY A 417 26.04 -49.42 18.98
CA GLY A 417 26.15 -48.10 19.59
C GLY A 417 25.47 -47.98 20.95
N ALA A 418 25.73 -46.89 21.61
CA ALA A 418 25.02 -46.56 22.85
C ALA A 418 23.53 -46.30 22.60
N VAL A 419 22.73 -46.29 23.65
CA VAL A 419 21.33 -45.88 23.59
C VAL A 419 21.26 -44.45 23.07
N SER A 420 20.52 -44.28 21.96
CA SER A 420 20.28 -42.98 21.30
C SER A 420 18.85 -42.56 21.55
N PRO A 421 18.59 -41.49 22.31
CA PRO A 421 17.26 -40.93 22.43
C PRO A 421 16.82 -40.30 21.09
N LEU A 422 15.55 -40.45 20.76
CA LEU A 422 14.97 -39.65 19.70
C LEU A 422 14.77 -38.21 20.20
N SER A 423 14.94 -37.27 19.37
CA SER A 423 14.82 -35.83 19.69
C SER A 423 14.13 -35.05 18.58
N ASP A 424 13.29 -34.12 18.93
CA ASP A 424 12.77 -33.10 18.02
C ASP A 424 13.74 -31.90 17.85
N TRP A 425 14.83 -31.92 18.60
CA TRP A 425 15.95 -30.97 18.57
C TRP A 425 15.61 -29.52 18.91
N LEU A 426 14.42 -29.22 19.42
CA LEU A 426 14.14 -27.86 19.87
C LEU A 426 15.02 -27.52 21.08
N GLN A 427 15.81 -26.47 20.95
CA GLN A 427 16.76 -26.05 22.00
C GLN A 427 16.14 -25.18 23.09
N ALA A 428 14.84 -24.92 23.05
CA ALA A 428 14.14 -24.13 24.06
C ALA A 428 14.21 -24.78 25.45
N PRO A 429 14.26 -24.00 26.56
CA PRO A 429 14.12 -24.45 27.91
C PRO A 429 12.90 -25.35 28.13
N ALA A 430 12.94 -26.23 29.13
CA ALA A 430 11.88 -27.21 29.35
C ALA A 430 10.53 -26.59 29.79
N ASP A 431 10.56 -25.43 30.39
CA ASP A 431 9.40 -24.66 30.82
C ASP A 431 8.74 -23.85 29.67
N VAL A 432 9.41 -23.76 28.53
CA VAL A 432 8.84 -23.11 27.33
C VAL A 432 7.90 -24.10 26.61
N PRO A 433 6.62 -23.73 26.36
CA PRO A 433 5.67 -24.67 25.79
C PRO A 433 6.04 -25.06 24.35
N ARG A 434 5.80 -26.35 24.06
CA ARG A 434 6.00 -26.95 22.74
C ARG A 434 4.67 -27.31 22.06
N GLY A 435 3.60 -27.33 22.85
CA GLY A 435 2.25 -27.58 22.36
C GLY A 435 1.56 -26.31 21.81
N PRO A 436 0.32 -26.46 21.34
CA PRO A 436 -0.50 -25.35 20.89
C PRO A 436 -0.63 -24.26 21.96
N GLN A 437 -0.60 -22.99 21.54
CA GLN A 437 -0.71 -21.83 22.40
C GLN A 437 -1.91 -20.98 22.02
N SER A 438 -2.63 -20.43 23.01
CA SER A 438 -3.63 -19.39 22.78
C SER A 438 -2.92 -18.05 22.50
N VAL A 439 -3.37 -17.34 21.50
CA VAL A 439 -2.88 -16.01 21.13
C VAL A 439 -3.70 -14.96 21.86
N SER A 440 -3.06 -14.13 22.67
CA SER A 440 -3.74 -13.07 23.42
C SER A 440 -3.68 -11.75 22.69
N MET A 441 -4.83 -11.09 22.54
CA MET A 441 -4.99 -9.76 21.99
C MET A 441 -5.44 -8.80 23.11
N LEU A 442 -4.84 -7.62 23.19
CA LEU A 442 -5.27 -6.54 24.06
C LEU A 442 -6.14 -5.57 23.29
N ARG A 443 -7.36 -5.33 23.76
CA ARG A 443 -8.26 -4.29 23.26
C ARG A 443 -8.25 -3.11 24.21
N ILE A 444 -7.90 -1.94 23.72
CA ILE A 444 -7.77 -0.70 24.48
C ILE A 444 -8.78 0.32 23.95
N GLY A 445 -9.55 0.94 24.86
CA GLY A 445 -10.52 1.97 24.54
C GLY A 445 -11.37 2.34 25.75
N GLY A 446 -11.78 3.57 25.86
CA GLY A 446 -12.74 4.01 26.90
C GLY A 446 -14.11 3.37 26.69
N THR A 447 -14.52 3.16 25.45
CA THR A 447 -15.71 2.42 25.03
C THR A 447 -15.29 1.33 24.05
N ARG A 448 -15.65 0.08 24.32
CA ARG A 448 -15.24 -1.11 23.56
C ARG A 448 -16.45 -1.90 23.03
N ASP A 449 -17.45 -1.19 22.52
CA ASP A 449 -18.72 -1.73 22.01
C ASP A 449 -18.81 -1.74 20.47
N GLY A 450 -17.71 -1.43 19.78
CA GLY A 450 -17.66 -1.34 18.33
C GLY A 450 -18.19 -0.03 17.74
N SER A 451 -18.61 0.94 18.58
CA SER A 451 -19.12 2.23 18.11
C SER A 451 -18.03 3.22 17.68
N LYS A 452 -16.77 2.95 18.06
CA LYS A 452 -15.62 3.79 17.75
C LYS A 452 -14.82 3.20 16.57
N VAL A 453 -14.12 4.05 15.85
CA VAL A 453 -13.20 3.60 14.79
C VAL A 453 -12.14 2.69 15.39
N GLY A 454 -12.00 1.50 14.82
CA GLY A 454 -11.06 0.49 15.24
C GLY A 454 -9.70 0.63 14.52
N VAL A 455 -8.62 0.35 15.25
CA VAL A 455 -7.25 0.27 14.74
C VAL A 455 -6.63 -1.04 15.21
N MET A 456 -6.17 -1.88 14.28
CA MET A 456 -5.51 -3.14 14.57
C MET A 456 -4.00 -3.01 14.38
N LEU A 457 -3.24 -3.29 15.42
CA LEU A 457 -1.77 -3.34 15.42
C LEU A 457 -1.33 -4.75 15.73
N TYR A 458 -0.58 -5.38 14.84
CA TYR A 458 -0.15 -6.75 15.04
C TYR A 458 1.27 -6.97 14.56
N CYS A 459 1.95 -7.84 15.25
CA CYS A 459 3.39 -8.00 15.16
C CYS A 459 3.78 -9.46 15.08
N GLN A 460 4.98 -9.69 14.58
CA GLN A 460 5.67 -10.98 14.58
C GLN A 460 4.85 -12.09 13.92
N GLU A 461 4.28 -11.79 12.78
CA GLU A 461 3.73 -12.78 11.87
C GLU A 461 4.83 -13.72 11.37
N HIS A 462 6.03 -13.20 11.13
CA HIS A 462 7.21 -14.01 10.94
C HIS A 462 7.98 -14.19 12.26
N GLY A 463 8.23 -15.45 12.63
CA GLY A 463 8.80 -15.76 13.93
C GLY A 463 10.21 -15.22 14.18
N ASN A 464 11.01 -15.01 13.11
CA ASN A 464 12.37 -14.48 13.20
C ASN A 464 12.48 -12.96 13.34
N GLU A 465 11.39 -12.25 13.16
CA GLU A 465 11.33 -10.78 13.22
C GLU A 465 11.08 -10.32 14.65
N ILE A 466 11.98 -10.73 15.56
CA ILE A 466 11.77 -10.64 17.00
C ILE A 466 11.72 -9.21 17.57
N ALA A 467 12.19 -8.22 16.82
CA ALA A 467 12.11 -6.82 17.24
C ALA A 467 10.68 -6.26 17.10
N THR A 468 9.86 -6.82 16.22
CA THR A 468 8.53 -6.28 15.90
C THR A 468 7.57 -6.40 17.08
N SER A 469 7.62 -7.50 17.82
CA SER A 469 6.80 -7.69 19.02
C SER A 469 7.04 -6.60 20.08
N LEU A 470 8.28 -6.09 20.17
CA LEU A 470 8.61 -5.02 21.11
C LEU A 470 7.88 -3.72 20.77
N VAL A 471 7.60 -3.47 19.48
CA VAL A 471 6.84 -2.29 19.04
C VAL A 471 5.40 -2.37 19.52
N CYS A 472 4.74 -3.53 19.34
CA CYS A 472 3.38 -3.75 19.83
C CYS A 472 3.30 -3.66 21.37
N LEU A 473 4.26 -4.26 22.09
CA LEU A 473 4.34 -4.21 23.55
C LEU A 473 4.55 -2.77 24.05
N GLU A 474 5.50 -2.04 23.44
CA GLU A 474 5.76 -0.63 23.76
C GLU A 474 4.53 0.25 23.51
N THR A 475 3.84 0.02 22.39
CA THR A 475 2.62 0.77 22.06
C THR A 475 1.51 0.50 23.08
N ALA A 476 1.29 -0.75 23.45
CA ALA A 476 0.30 -1.13 24.46
C ALA A 476 0.58 -0.47 25.83
N GLU A 477 1.82 -0.58 26.31
CA GLU A 477 2.26 0.03 27.57
C GLU A 477 2.08 1.55 27.54
N ARG A 478 2.50 2.22 26.47
CA ARG A 478 2.34 3.68 26.32
C ARG A 478 0.89 4.11 26.39
N LEU A 479 0.00 3.43 25.70
CA LEU A 479 -1.41 3.79 25.65
C LEU A 479 -2.07 3.71 27.03
N VAL A 480 -1.83 2.64 27.78
CA VAL A 480 -2.50 2.48 29.07
C VAL A 480 -1.84 3.30 30.18
N ARG A 481 -0.49 3.42 30.18
CA ARG A 481 0.22 4.13 31.26
C ARG A 481 0.21 5.64 31.11
N ASN A 482 0.13 6.16 29.89
CA ASN A 482 0.01 7.61 29.65
C ASN A 482 -1.45 8.09 29.59
N TYR A 483 -2.44 7.20 29.68
CA TYR A 483 -3.86 7.58 29.60
C TYR A 483 -4.26 8.67 30.59
N ALA A 484 -3.76 8.63 31.82
CA ALA A 484 -4.03 9.63 32.83
C ALA A 484 -3.01 10.80 32.84
N LEU A 485 -1.90 10.69 32.12
CA LEU A 485 -0.78 11.62 32.14
C LEU A 485 -0.72 12.54 30.95
N ASP A 486 -1.13 12.03 29.78
CA ASP A 486 -1.02 12.72 28.51
C ASP A 486 -2.39 12.93 27.87
N PRO A 487 -2.77 14.22 27.60
CA PRO A 487 -4.09 14.54 27.03
C PRO A 487 -4.33 13.94 25.65
N GLU A 488 -3.29 13.79 24.82
CA GLU A 488 -3.40 13.19 23.50
C GLU A 488 -3.69 11.69 23.62
N THR A 489 -2.90 10.96 24.40
CA THR A 489 -3.14 9.55 24.66
C THR A 489 -4.54 9.31 25.21
N LYS A 490 -5.00 10.18 26.12
CA LYS A 490 -6.36 10.11 26.63
C LYS A 490 -7.40 10.30 25.52
N ALA A 491 -7.23 11.28 24.66
CA ALA A 491 -8.14 11.53 23.55
C ALA A 491 -8.18 10.34 22.57
N LEU A 492 -7.03 9.75 22.25
CA LEU A 492 -6.94 8.57 21.39
C LEU A 492 -7.69 7.38 22.01
N VAL A 493 -7.40 7.04 23.27
CA VAL A 493 -8.03 5.91 23.97
C VAL A 493 -9.54 6.11 24.18
N ASP A 494 -9.99 7.33 24.46
CA ASP A 494 -11.41 7.61 24.65
C ASP A 494 -12.23 7.56 23.34
N ASN A 495 -11.60 7.78 22.19
CA ASN A 495 -12.29 7.93 20.91
C ASN A 495 -11.99 6.84 19.88
N LEU A 496 -11.06 5.95 20.15
CA LEU A 496 -10.72 4.82 19.30
C LEU A 496 -10.95 3.49 20.02
N ASP A 497 -10.99 2.43 19.22
CA ASP A 497 -11.05 1.03 19.66
C ASP A 497 -9.78 0.34 19.14
N ILE A 498 -8.79 0.12 19.99
CA ILE A 498 -7.44 -0.25 19.58
C ILE A 498 -7.18 -1.71 19.92
N PHE A 499 -6.84 -2.52 18.93
CA PHE A 499 -6.61 -3.96 19.02
C PHE A 499 -5.12 -4.22 18.82
N ILE A 500 -4.45 -4.82 19.81
CA ILE A 500 -3.00 -5.07 19.75
C ILE A 500 -2.72 -6.56 19.95
N ILE A 501 -2.10 -7.17 18.93
CA ILE A 501 -1.62 -8.55 18.99
C ILE A 501 -0.10 -8.53 19.00
N PRO A 502 0.56 -8.84 20.12
CA PRO A 502 2.01 -8.66 20.24
C PRO A 502 2.81 -9.67 19.42
N MET A 503 2.27 -10.85 19.21
CA MET A 503 2.86 -11.94 18.43
C MET A 503 1.76 -12.77 17.77
N ILE A 504 1.75 -12.81 16.47
CA ILE A 504 0.87 -13.70 15.70
C ILE A 504 1.44 -15.12 15.72
N ASN A 505 2.72 -15.27 15.39
CA ASN A 505 3.43 -16.55 15.27
C ASN A 505 4.21 -16.90 16.56
N GLY A 506 3.49 -17.19 17.63
CA GLY A 506 4.12 -17.51 18.91
C GLY A 506 5.05 -18.73 18.89
N ASP A 507 4.74 -19.73 18.09
CA ASP A 507 5.57 -20.94 17.93
C ASP A 507 6.88 -20.63 17.20
N GLY A 508 6.80 -19.92 16.06
CA GLY A 508 7.97 -19.47 15.32
C GLY A 508 8.85 -18.51 16.11
N ALA A 509 8.24 -17.64 16.93
CA ALA A 509 8.96 -16.75 17.84
C ALA A 509 9.81 -17.50 18.86
N ILE A 510 9.25 -18.52 19.51
CA ILE A 510 9.99 -19.40 20.43
C ILE A 510 11.16 -20.06 19.71
N HIS A 511 10.92 -20.63 18.53
CA HIS A 511 11.97 -21.28 17.76
C HIS A 511 13.11 -20.31 17.41
N SER A 512 12.77 -19.09 16.98
CA SER A 512 13.76 -18.08 16.62
C SER A 512 14.55 -17.55 17.80
N LEU A 513 13.93 -17.51 18.98
CA LEU A 513 14.59 -17.00 20.18
C LEU A 513 15.57 -18.03 20.81
N TYR A 514 15.28 -19.32 20.70
CA TYR A 514 16.02 -20.37 21.43
C TYR A 514 16.79 -21.37 20.55
N ASP A 515 16.45 -21.48 19.25
CA ASP A 515 17.04 -22.51 18.37
C ASP A 515 17.71 -21.88 17.13
N SER A 516 16.95 -21.45 16.16
CA SER A 516 17.49 -20.95 14.89
C SER A 516 16.51 -20.02 14.20
N ASN A 517 17.03 -19.17 13.34
CA ASN A 517 16.26 -18.19 12.59
C ASN A 517 15.07 -18.83 11.85
N ARG A 518 13.84 -18.52 12.26
CA ARG A 518 12.61 -19.13 11.80
C ARG A 518 11.57 -18.14 11.35
N ARG A 519 11.44 -17.92 10.02
CA ARG A 519 10.40 -17.08 9.43
C ARG A 519 9.02 -17.68 9.61
N LYS A 520 8.84 -18.92 9.13
CA LYS A 520 7.56 -19.63 9.04
C LYS A 520 7.06 -20.09 10.40
N ASN A 521 5.77 -20.45 10.49
CA ASN A 521 5.24 -21.14 11.65
C ASN A 521 5.78 -22.58 11.76
N LEU A 522 5.26 -23.38 12.68
CA LEU A 522 5.76 -24.73 12.94
C LEU A 522 4.83 -25.84 12.46
N SER A 523 3.88 -25.52 11.58
CA SER A 523 3.03 -26.51 10.91
C SER A 523 3.84 -27.45 10.01
N ASN A 524 3.47 -28.72 9.96
CA ASN A 524 4.21 -29.70 9.16
C ASN A 524 3.30 -30.36 8.12
N TYR A 525 3.37 -29.89 6.90
CA TYR A 525 2.66 -30.43 5.73
C TYR A 525 3.56 -31.24 4.79
N CYS A 526 4.86 -31.36 5.13
CA CYS A 526 5.77 -32.14 4.33
C CYS A 526 5.66 -33.63 4.63
N THR A 527 5.70 -34.46 3.59
CA THR A 527 5.75 -35.91 3.76
C THR A 527 7.12 -36.33 4.31
N PRO A 528 7.19 -37.43 5.07
CA PRO A 528 8.47 -37.90 5.62
C PRO A 528 9.59 -38.11 4.61
N THR A 529 9.25 -38.44 3.37
CA THR A 529 10.20 -38.62 2.25
C THR A 529 10.82 -37.33 1.76
N MET A 530 10.26 -36.17 2.09
CA MET A 530 10.79 -34.87 1.70
C MET A 530 11.89 -34.34 2.61
N PHE A 531 12.14 -35.02 3.74
CA PHE A 531 13.22 -34.68 4.68
C PHE A 531 14.22 -35.80 4.83
N PRO A 532 15.15 -35.93 3.89
CA PRO A 532 16.19 -36.96 3.98
C PRO A 532 17.30 -36.59 4.99
N GLY A 533 17.19 -35.49 5.71
CA GLY A 533 18.20 -34.99 6.65
C GLY A 533 17.97 -35.43 8.10
N SER A 534 19.01 -35.39 8.88
CA SER A 534 18.95 -35.52 10.33
C SER A 534 18.24 -34.32 10.96
N ASN A 535 17.50 -34.52 12.05
CA ASN A 535 16.98 -33.45 12.90
C ASN A 535 18.07 -32.53 13.48
N SER A 536 19.31 -32.98 13.54
CA SER A 536 20.45 -32.16 13.93
C SER A 536 20.88 -31.17 12.83
N ASP A 537 20.44 -31.36 11.59
CA ASP A 537 20.70 -30.41 10.51
C ASP A 537 19.75 -29.21 10.62
N PRO A 538 20.26 -27.98 10.91
CA PRO A 538 19.43 -26.80 11.03
C PRO A 538 18.65 -26.47 9.75
N ALA A 539 19.24 -26.70 8.57
CA ALA A 539 18.58 -26.44 7.30
C ALA A 539 17.37 -27.39 7.13
N ALA A 540 17.51 -28.67 7.46
CA ALA A 540 16.39 -29.61 7.43
C ALA A 540 15.32 -29.24 8.48
N ARG A 541 15.72 -28.83 9.68
CA ARG A 541 14.79 -28.41 10.73
C ARG A 541 13.98 -27.20 10.35
N ASN A 542 14.54 -26.28 9.59
CA ASN A 542 13.93 -25.03 9.23
C ASN A 542 13.18 -25.05 7.89
N SER A 543 13.26 -26.17 7.16
CA SER A 543 12.73 -26.24 5.80
C SER A 543 11.21 -26.34 5.70
N TRP A 544 10.47 -26.72 6.74
CA TRP A 544 9.01 -26.77 6.69
C TRP A 544 8.35 -25.65 7.49
N GLY A 545 7.03 -25.60 7.47
CA GLY A 545 6.17 -24.56 8.01
C GLY A 545 5.56 -23.73 6.90
N VAL A 546 4.62 -22.90 7.27
CA VAL A 546 3.91 -21.99 6.35
C VAL A 546 4.40 -20.57 6.57
N ASP A 547 4.64 -19.85 5.51
CA ASP A 547 4.81 -18.40 5.52
C ASP A 547 3.42 -17.79 5.70
N LEU A 548 3.15 -17.24 6.87
CA LEU A 548 1.82 -16.76 7.23
C LEU A 548 1.38 -15.62 6.32
N ASN A 549 2.30 -14.70 5.99
CA ASN A 549 2.04 -13.58 5.07
C ASN A 549 2.04 -14.03 3.59
N ARG A 550 1.65 -15.29 3.34
CA ARG A 550 1.34 -15.89 2.03
C ARG A 550 0.12 -16.81 2.11
N ASN A 551 -0.54 -16.87 3.27
CA ASN A 551 -1.63 -17.81 3.53
C ASN A 551 -3.03 -17.18 3.48
N PHE A 552 -3.12 -15.90 3.07
CA PHE A 552 -4.40 -15.19 2.90
C PHE A 552 -5.01 -15.45 1.53
N SER A 553 -6.30 -15.07 1.36
CA SER A 553 -7.06 -15.44 0.16
C SER A 553 -6.88 -14.45 -0.99
N VAL A 554 -6.76 -13.16 -0.69
CA VAL A 554 -6.69 -12.15 -1.74
C VAL A 554 -5.36 -12.20 -2.46
N GLY A 555 -5.42 -12.27 -3.80
CA GLY A 555 -4.23 -12.32 -4.62
C GLY A 555 -3.33 -13.52 -4.34
N SER A 556 -3.91 -14.64 -3.94
CA SER A 556 -3.19 -15.84 -3.52
C SER A 556 -2.60 -16.60 -4.71
N ILE A 557 -1.64 -17.47 -4.41
CA ILE A 557 -1.09 -18.40 -5.42
C ILE A 557 -2.16 -19.39 -5.93
N PHE A 558 -3.19 -19.66 -5.13
CA PHE A 558 -4.30 -20.57 -5.49
C PHE A 558 -5.27 -19.92 -6.47
N ASP A 559 -5.36 -18.58 -6.48
CA ASP A 559 -6.10 -17.77 -7.45
C ASP A 559 -5.31 -17.46 -8.73
N GLY A 560 -4.09 -18.01 -8.84
CA GLY A 560 -3.25 -17.84 -10.01
C GLY A 560 -2.35 -16.59 -9.96
N PHE A 561 -2.24 -15.93 -8.81
CA PHE A 561 -1.21 -14.91 -8.60
C PHE A 561 0.14 -15.56 -8.35
N GLN A 562 1.21 -14.79 -8.47
CA GLN A 562 2.58 -15.27 -8.26
C GLN A 562 3.41 -14.24 -7.51
N GLY A 563 4.67 -14.62 -7.25
CA GLY A 563 5.67 -13.77 -6.65
C GLY A 563 6.46 -14.54 -5.61
N ALA A 564 6.78 -13.92 -4.50
CA ALA A 564 7.49 -14.57 -3.39
C ALA A 564 6.55 -15.51 -2.61
N SER A 565 5.96 -16.50 -3.28
CA SER A 565 5.04 -17.52 -2.75
C SER A 565 5.32 -18.87 -3.41
N SER A 566 4.94 -19.97 -2.77
CA SER A 566 5.26 -21.32 -3.24
C SER A 566 4.26 -22.35 -2.74
N THR A 567 4.00 -23.37 -3.57
CA THR A 567 3.26 -24.58 -3.17
C THR A 567 4.17 -25.69 -2.61
N SER A 568 5.51 -25.49 -2.61
CA SER A 568 6.45 -26.46 -2.04
C SER A 568 6.57 -26.28 -0.53
N CYS A 569 6.25 -27.30 0.24
CA CYS A 569 6.30 -27.26 1.71
C CYS A 569 7.69 -26.98 2.30
N THR A 570 8.76 -27.11 1.51
CA THR A 570 10.15 -26.82 1.92
C THR A 570 10.60 -25.43 1.53
N SER A 571 9.82 -24.69 0.72
CA SER A 571 10.12 -23.31 0.34
C SER A 571 10.05 -22.38 1.55
N GLY A 572 10.93 -21.38 1.57
CA GLY A 572 10.87 -20.29 2.56
C GLY A 572 9.56 -19.51 2.55
N ASN A 573 8.91 -19.46 1.37
CA ASN A 573 7.66 -18.74 1.12
C ASN A 573 6.49 -19.71 0.84
N TYR A 574 6.43 -20.84 1.52
CA TYR A 574 5.35 -21.81 1.35
C TYR A 574 4.02 -21.24 1.83
N SER A 575 3.04 -21.15 0.95
CA SER A 575 1.72 -20.55 1.18
C SER A 575 0.73 -21.46 1.94
N GLY A 576 1.17 -22.63 2.41
CA GLY A 576 0.29 -23.64 2.99
C GLY A 576 -0.35 -24.53 1.92
N PRO A 577 -1.14 -25.54 2.35
CA PRO A 577 -1.86 -26.44 1.43
C PRO A 577 -3.09 -25.78 0.77
N PHE A 578 -3.63 -24.73 1.39
CA PHE A 578 -4.76 -23.92 0.94
C PHE A 578 -4.78 -22.61 1.73
N GLU A 579 -5.59 -21.68 1.29
CA GLU A 579 -5.79 -20.39 1.95
C GLU A 579 -6.34 -20.57 3.35
N PHE A 580 -5.82 -19.74 4.30
CA PHE A 580 -6.19 -19.84 5.71
C PHE A 580 -6.01 -21.24 6.32
N SER A 581 -5.09 -22.02 5.78
CA SER A 581 -4.75 -23.31 6.40
C SER A 581 -4.19 -23.15 7.81
N GLU A 582 -3.61 -21.98 8.12
CA GLU A 582 -2.93 -21.72 9.38
C GLU A 582 -3.84 -21.04 10.40
N PRO A 583 -3.83 -21.49 11.66
CA PRO A 583 -4.63 -20.90 12.71
C PRO A 583 -4.26 -19.44 12.99
N GLU A 584 -3.00 -19.08 12.80
CA GLU A 584 -2.49 -17.73 12.99
C GLU A 584 -3.12 -16.76 11.98
N ALA A 585 -3.15 -17.11 10.69
CA ALA A 585 -3.80 -16.32 9.65
C ALA A 585 -5.33 -16.23 9.86
N ARG A 586 -5.95 -17.32 10.35
CA ARG A 586 -7.37 -17.30 10.74
C ARG A 586 -7.64 -16.40 11.95
N ASN A 587 -6.70 -16.23 12.86
CA ASN A 587 -6.85 -15.29 13.97
C ASN A 587 -6.87 -13.84 13.47
N GLU A 588 -6.04 -13.50 12.50
CA GLU A 588 -6.04 -12.16 11.89
C GLU A 588 -7.36 -11.90 11.14
N GLN A 589 -7.77 -12.84 10.29
CA GLN A 589 -9.07 -12.79 9.62
C GLN A 589 -10.23 -12.67 10.61
N TYR A 590 -10.19 -13.45 11.71
CA TYR A 590 -11.20 -13.38 12.75
C TYR A 590 -11.32 -11.98 13.35
N VAL A 591 -10.22 -11.33 13.67
CA VAL A 591 -10.24 -9.97 14.23
C VAL A 591 -10.81 -8.99 13.22
N GLN A 592 -10.33 -9.04 11.97
CA GLN A 592 -10.78 -8.14 10.89
C GLN A 592 -12.27 -8.34 10.55
N SER A 593 -12.76 -9.58 10.58
CA SER A 593 -14.15 -9.90 10.26
C SER A 593 -15.10 -9.67 11.42
N THR A 594 -14.68 -9.96 12.67
CA THR A 594 -15.52 -9.84 13.84
C THR A 594 -15.72 -8.39 14.28
N PHE A 595 -14.67 -7.57 14.15
CA PHE A 595 -14.71 -6.17 14.57
C PHE A 595 -14.80 -5.24 13.35
N SER A 596 -16.00 -5.17 12.76
CA SER A 596 -16.28 -4.40 11.53
C SER A 596 -16.02 -2.88 11.65
N ASN A 597 -15.82 -2.39 12.88
CA ASN A 597 -15.42 -1.03 13.17
C ASN A 597 -13.92 -0.78 12.91
N ILE A 598 -13.10 -1.81 12.69
CA ILE A 598 -11.70 -1.66 12.29
C ILE A 598 -11.65 -1.02 10.91
N LYS A 599 -10.94 0.12 10.82
CA LYS A 599 -10.72 0.87 9.57
C LYS A 599 -9.26 1.02 9.22
N PHE A 600 -8.37 0.78 10.17
CA PHE A 600 -6.93 0.85 10.00
C PHE A 600 -6.27 -0.41 10.57
N ALA A 601 -5.25 -0.90 9.87
CA ALA A 601 -4.44 -2.01 10.34
C ALA A 601 -2.96 -1.80 9.99
N ASN A 602 -2.06 -2.21 10.87
CA ASN A 602 -0.63 -2.17 10.62
C ASN A 602 0.00 -3.50 11.02
N ASN A 603 0.42 -4.27 10.03
CA ASN A 603 1.20 -5.48 10.20
C ASN A 603 2.68 -5.13 10.25
N ILE A 604 3.30 -5.33 11.41
CA ILE A 604 4.67 -4.89 11.64
C ILE A 604 5.64 -6.04 11.45
N HIS A 605 6.42 -5.93 10.40
CA HIS A 605 7.47 -6.83 9.94
C HIS A 605 8.87 -6.24 10.14
N SER A 606 9.89 -6.99 9.85
CA SER A 606 11.28 -6.56 9.66
C SER A 606 12.02 -7.48 8.67
N SER A 607 12.92 -6.97 7.84
CA SER A 607 13.56 -5.66 7.92
C SER A 607 13.66 -5.02 6.54
N GLY A 608 13.81 -3.70 6.50
CA GLY A 608 14.01 -3.01 5.23
C GLY A 608 13.71 -1.51 5.27
N ASN A 609 13.08 -1.02 6.33
CA ASN A 609 12.55 0.35 6.39
C ASN A 609 11.64 0.64 5.19
N LEU A 610 10.66 -0.27 4.94
CA LEU A 610 9.67 -0.15 3.88
C LEU A 610 8.29 0.02 4.52
N PHE A 611 7.52 0.98 4.04
CA PHE A 611 6.15 1.19 4.51
C PHE A 611 5.19 1.04 3.33
N MET A 612 4.44 -0.07 3.32
CA MET A 612 3.79 -0.55 2.13
C MET A 612 2.29 -0.77 2.34
N TRP A 613 1.54 -0.72 1.23
CA TRP A 613 0.09 -0.93 1.16
C TRP A 613 -0.33 -1.64 -0.12
N PRO A 614 -1.60 -2.04 -0.27
CA PRO A 614 -2.11 -2.69 -1.48
C PRO A 614 -1.96 -1.82 -2.75
N PRO A 615 -1.78 -2.45 -3.94
CA PRO A 615 -1.78 -3.89 -4.16
C PRO A 615 -0.42 -4.55 -3.87
N GLY A 616 -0.49 -5.81 -3.42
CA GLY A 616 0.69 -6.59 -3.06
C GLY A 616 0.99 -7.76 -3.99
N ALA A 617 0.14 -8.05 -4.96
CA ALA A 617 0.31 -9.23 -5.82
C ALA A 617 -0.02 -8.95 -7.29
N TYR A 618 0.64 -9.70 -8.18
CA TYR A 618 0.34 -9.76 -9.62
C TYR A 618 0.35 -11.19 -10.15
N THR A 619 -0.31 -11.41 -11.30
CA THR A 619 -0.35 -12.71 -11.98
C THR A 619 0.98 -13.00 -12.72
N PRO A 620 1.21 -14.24 -13.22
CA PRO A 620 2.34 -14.56 -14.10
C PRO A 620 2.48 -13.67 -15.35
N ALA A 621 1.36 -13.10 -15.80
CA ALA A 621 1.34 -12.13 -16.88
C ALA A 621 1.61 -10.69 -16.39
N ARG A 622 2.02 -10.54 -15.12
CA ARG A 622 2.31 -9.26 -14.48
C ARG A 622 1.13 -8.29 -14.44
N VAL A 623 -0.08 -8.84 -14.36
CA VAL A 623 -1.29 -8.06 -14.12
C VAL A 623 -1.48 -7.96 -12.61
N PRO A 624 -1.39 -6.77 -12.01
CA PRO A 624 -1.54 -6.61 -10.57
C PRO A 624 -3.00 -6.80 -10.12
N LEU A 625 -3.18 -6.98 -8.82
CA LEU A 625 -4.46 -6.65 -8.20
C LEU A 625 -4.81 -5.19 -8.52
N PRO A 626 -6.11 -4.85 -8.63
CA PRO A 626 -6.51 -3.48 -8.95
C PRO A 626 -5.94 -2.50 -7.94
N TYR A 627 -5.36 -1.42 -8.43
CA TYR A 627 -4.97 -0.33 -7.54
C TYR A 627 -6.21 0.29 -6.89
N PRO A 628 -6.13 0.66 -5.61
CA PRO A 628 -7.17 1.46 -4.98
C PRO A 628 -7.48 2.74 -5.79
N PRO A 629 -8.69 3.32 -5.69
CA PRO A 629 -9.01 4.61 -6.28
C PRO A 629 -7.99 5.67 -5.90
N TYR A 630 -7.78 6.66 -6.77
CA TYR A 630 -6.71 7.65 -6.58
C TYR A 630 -6.80 8.40 -5.24
N GLY A 631 -7.99 8.77 -4.82
CA GLY A 631 -8.19 9.38 -3.50
C GLY A 631 -7.80 8.45 -2.35
N THR A 632 -8.08 7.15 -2.48
CA THR A 632 -7.69 6.14 -1.48
C THR A 632 -6.17 5.94 -1.46
N LEU A 633 -5.50 5.92 -2.62
CA LEU A 633 -4.03 5.85 -2.68
C LEU A 633 -3.40 7.06 -2.00
N ASN A 634 -3.94 8.26 -2.23
CA ASN A 634 -3.47 9.47 -1.55
C ASN A 634 -3.72 9.39 -0.04
N PHE A 635 -4.83 8.81 0.39
CA PHE A 635 -5.11 8.61 1.82
C PHE A 635 -4.14 7.61 2.47
N PHE A 636 -3.74 6.55 1.75
CA PHE A 636 -2.66 5.67 2.18
C PHE A 636 -1.35 6.44 2.36
N ASP A 637 -0.97 7.28 1.38
CA ASP A 637 0.27 8.07 1.43
C ASP A 637 0.25 9.13 2.55
N GLU A 638 -0.87 9.82 2.76
CA GLU A 638 -1.03 10.77 3.86
C GLU A 638 -0.93 10.09 5.23
N THR A 639 -1.59 8.95 5.39
CA THR A 639 -1.50 8.15 6.62
C THR A 639 -0.07 7.68 6.86
N ALA A 640 0.62 7.20 5.80
CA ALA A 640 2.02 6.80 5.87
C ALA A 640 2.91 7.98 6.31
N THR A 641 2.64 9.18 5.80
CA THR A 641 3.37 10.39 6.20
C THR A 641 3.19 10.70 7.70
N GLN A 642 1.99 10.52 8.26
CA GLN A 642 1.75 10.69 9.71
C GLN A 642 2.53 9.66 10.55
N VAL A 643 2.60 8.41 10.09
CA VAL A 643 3.40 7.36 10.74
C VAL A 643 4.88 7.72 10.71
N ILE A 644 5.40 8.18 9.57
CA ILE A 644 6.80 8.57 9.41
C ILE A 644 7.14 9.79 10.26
N ASN A 645 6.26 10.78 10.36
CA ASN A 645 6.42 11.91 11.27
C ASN A 645 6.50 11.44 12.73
N GLY A 646 5.67 10.49 13.13
CA GLY A 646 5.76 9.85 14.45
C GLY A 646 7.12 9.18 14.68
N ILE A 647 7.64 8.43 13.72
CA ILE A 647 8.95 7.79 13.79
C ILE A 647 10.05 8.85 13.93
N LYS A 648 10.06 9.88 13.08
CA LYS A 648 11.01 10.98 13.11
C LYS A 648 10.99 11.76 14.43
N SER A 649 9.87 11.80 15.14
CA SER A 649 9.75 12.48 16.42
C SER A 649 10.61 11.89 17.53
N HIS A 650 10.96 10.59 17.43
CA HIS A 650 11.84 9.92 18.39
C HIS A 650 13.30 10.03 18.00
N ARG A 651 13.63 9.62 16.78
CA ARG A 651 14.91 9.80 16.12
C ARG A 651 14.69 9.85 14.62
N ASP A 652 15.60 10.41 13.85
CA ASP A 652 15.45 10.46 12.40
C ASP A 652 15.36 9.07 11.78
N THR A 653 14.47 8.93 10.81
CA THR A 653 14.26 7.69 10.08
C THR A 653 15.15 7.57 8.85
N THR A 654 15.45 6.33 8.46
CA THR A 654 16.06 5.98 7.17
C THR A 654 15.03 5.61 6.12
N ILE A 655 13.74 5.68 6.42
CA ILE A 655 12.67 5.52 5.43
C ILE A 655 12.74 6.68 4.45
N LEU A 656 12.65 6.36 3.17
CA LEU A 656 12.77 7.30 2.05
C LEU A 656 11.50 7.28 1.21
N PRO A 657 11.17 8.33 0.45
CA PRO A 657 9.96 8.37 -0.37
C PRO A 657 9.79 7.16 -1.29
N GLN A 658 10.86 6.69 -1.91
CA GLN A 658 10.85 5.51 -2.79
C GLN A 658 10.71 4.17 -2.05
N ARG A 659 10.72 4.18 -0.72
CA ARG A 659 10.48 3.00 0.13
C ARG A 659 9.08 2.98 0.72
N THR A 660 8.21 3.86 0.25
CA THR A 660 6.80 3.92 0.62
C THR A 660 5.95 3.78 -0.63
N GLY A 661 4.91 2.99 -0.58
CA GLY A 661 4.03 2.78 -1.72
C GLY A 661 3.38 1.40 -1.74
N PRO A 662 2.68 1.06 -2.83
CA PRO A 662 2.18 -0.28 -3.03
C PRO A 662 3.28 -1.34 -2.93
N VAL A 663 2.97 -2.49 -2.31
CA VAL A 663 3.96 -3.58 -2.10
C VAL A 663 4.65 -3.98 -3.40
N ILE A 664 3.91 -4.11 -4.49
CA ILE A 664 4.47 -4.50 -5.80
C ILE A 664 5.38 -3.44 -6.41
N ASP A 665 5.22 -2.16 -6.06
CA ASP A 665 6.04 -1.06 -6.57
C ASP A 665 7.30 -0.83 -5.73
N VAL A 666 7.25 -1.20 -4.45
CA VAL A 666 8.31 -0.91 -3.47
C VAL A 666 9.19 -2.13 -3.22
N LEU A 667 8.62 -3.33 -3.29
CA LEU A 667 9.29 -4.57 -2.91
C LEU A 667 9.25 -5.61 -4.02
N TYR A 668 8.20 -6.41 -4.12
CA TYR A 668 7.95 -7.46 -5.11
C TYR A 668 6.51 -7.97 -4.94
N SER A 669 6.03 -8.82 -5.87
CA SER A 669 4.75 -9.50 -5.70
C SER A 669 4.80 -10.48 -4.52
N ALA A 670 3.95 -10.28 -3.53
CA ALA A 670 3.81 -11.07 -2.32
C ALA A 670 2.43 -11.74 -2.28
N ALA A 671 2.20 -12.72 -3.15
CA ALA A 671 0.90 -13.36 -3.33
C ALA A 671 0.33 -13.93 -2.02
N GLY A 672 -0.89 -13.52 -1.65
CA GLY A 672 -1.60 -13.94 -0.43
C GLY A 672 -1.11 -13.25 0.85
N ASN A 673 -0.79 -11.95 0.77
CA ASN A 673 -0.36 -11.14 1.91
C ASN A 673 -1.54 -10.55 2.71
N SER A 674 -1.27 -10.18 3.96
CA SER A 674 -2.28 -9.71 4.93
C SER A 674 -2.83 -8.32 4.62
N ALA A 675 -2.03 -7.41 4.04
CA ALA A 675 -2.47 -6.06 3.71
C ALA A 675 -3.50 -6.08 2.56
N ASP A 676 -3.30 -6.92 1.54
CA ASP A 676 -4.28 -7.14 0.47
C ASP A 676 -5.58 -7.71 1.04
N GLU A 677 -5.50 -8.69 1.94
CA GLU A 677 -6.67 -9.26 2.61
C GLU A 677 -7.45 -8.20 3.37
N ALA A 678 -6.74 -7.40 4.18
CA ALA A 678 -7.35 -6.34 4.99
C ALA A 678 -8.09 -5.30 4.13
N TYR A 679 -7.51 -4.90 3.00
CA TYR A 679 -8.10 -3.89 2.14
C TYR A 679 -9.22 -4.45 1.25
N TYR A 680 -8.93 -5.48 0.45
CA TYR A 680 -9.88 -5.93 -0.58
C TYR A 680 -11.07 -6.71 -0.03
N ASN A 681 -10.90 -7.44 1.08
CA ASN A 681 -11.99 -8.20 1.68
C ASN A 681 -12.70 -7.44 2.81
N HIS A 682 -11.98 -6.56 3.53
CA HIS A 682 -12.53 -5.92 4.74
C HIS A 682 -12.65 -4.40 4.63
N GLY A 683 -12.14 -3.76 3.57
CA GLY A 683 -12.14 -2.30 3.40
C GLY A 683 -11.35 -1.59 4.49
N ILE A 684 -10.30 -2.22 4.99
CA ILE A 684 -9.40 -1.68 6.02
C ILE A 684 -8.19 -1.04 5.33
N ILE A 685 -7.80 0.15 5.74
CA ILE A 685 -6.52 0.76 5.36
C ILE A 685 -5.41 -0.02 6.05
N GLY A 686 -4.95 -1.08 5.36
CA GLY A 686 -3.98 -2.04 5.85
C GLY A 686 -2.58 -1.77 5.32
N TYR A 687 -1.58 -1.94 6.19
CA TYR A 687 -0.16 -1.76 5.88
C TYR A 687 0.65 -3.00 6.23
N ASP A 688 1.68 -3.26 5.42
CA ASP A 688 2.82 -4.10 5.75
C ASP A 688 4.02 -3.19 6.00
N PHE A 689 4.53 -3.18 7.22
CA PHE A 689 5.58 -2.26 7.66
C PHE A 689 6.87 -3.00 8.02
N GLU A 690 7.86 -2.98 7.16
CA GLU A 690 9.18 -3.56 7.36
C GLU A 690 10.08 -2.60 8.14
N ILE A 691 10.17 -2.78 9.46
CA ILE A 691 10.97 -1.90 10.34
C ILE A 691 12.46 -2.27 10.37
N GLY A 692 13.32 -1.28 10.58
CA GLY A 692 14.73 -1.48 10.88
C GLY A 692 15.56 -2.10 9.75
N ASN A 693 16.81 -2.41 10.05
CA ASN A 693 17.77 -2.96 9.10
C ASN A 693 18.16 -4.42 9.38
N SER A 694 17.58 -5.04 10.41
CA SER A 694 17.84 -6.41 10.81
C SER A 694 16.60 -7.02 11.45
N GLN A 695 16.38 -8.31 11.19
CA GLN A 695 15.32 -9.11 11.83
C GLN A 695 15.59 -9.36 13.32
N GLN A 696 16.85 -9.41 13.69
CA GLN A 696 17.34 -9.71 15.03
C GLN A 696 18.42 -8.70 15.45
N PRO A 697 18.09 -7.40 15.60
CA PRO A 697 19.05 -6.39 15.99
C PRO A 697 19.54 -6.62 17.42
N ASN A 698 20.70 -6.04 17.77
CA ASN A 698 21.15 -6.08 19.16
C ASN A 698 20.14 -5.37 20.07
N PHE A 699 19.71 -6.03 21.16
CA PHE A 699 18.64 -5.50 21.99
C PHE A 699 18.97 -4.09 22.54
N ALA A 700 20.10 -3.96 23.22
CA ALA A 700 20.44 -2.73 23.95
C ALA A 700 20.79 -1.55 23.01
N ASN A 701 21.41 -1.85 21.87
CA ASN A 701 21.93 -0.81 20.97
C ASN A 701 20.91 -0.40 19.90
N GLU A 702 19.96 -1.27 19.55
CA GLU A 702 19.08 -1.01 18.41
C GLU A 702 17.62 -1.38 18.67
N ALA A 703 17.31 -2.60 19.13
CA ALA A 703 15.93 -3.06 19.25
C ALA A 703 15.08 -2.20 20.20
N VAL A 704 15.67 -1.75 21.30
CA VAL A 704 15.01 -0.82 22.25
C VAL A 704 14.64 0.50 21.55
N HIS A 705 15.54 1.03 20.73
CA HIS A 705 15.28 2.27 20.00
C HIS A 705 14.25 2.08 18.89
N GLN A 706 14.30 0.94 18.17
CA GLN A 706 13.28 0.58 17.19
C GLN A 706 11.90 0.45 17.87
N ALA A 707 11.82 -0.21 19.02
CA ALA A 707 10.56 -0.31 19.74
C ALA A 707 9.96 1.07 20.06
N MET A 708 10.79 2.00 20.52
CA MET A 708 10.34 3.35 20.87
C MET A 708 9.96 4.18 19.64
N GLU A 709 10.77 4.15 18.58
CA GLU A 709 10.53 4.98 17.39
C GLU A 709 9.33 4.49 16.61
N PHE A 710 9.18 3.18 16.41
CA PHE A 710 8.05 2.63 15.67
C PHE A 710 6.75 2.60 16.48
N ALA A 711 6.81 2.54 17.82
CA ALA A 711 5.65 2.84 18.65
C ALA A 711 5.19 4.30 18.51
N SER A 712 6.13 5.26 18.32
CA SER A 712 5.77 6.64 17.99
C SER A 712 5.13 6.73 16.58
N GLY A 713 5.55 5.88 15.64
CA GLY A 713 4.88 5.71 14.35
C GLY A 713 3.45 5.22 14.50
N ASN A 714 3.20 4.23 15.37
CA ASN A 714 1.83 3.77 15.66
C ASN A 714 0.96 4.89 16.24
N TYR A 715 1.51 5.81 17.03
CA TYR A 715 0.79 7.01 17.46
C TYR A 715 0.41 7.91 16.28
N GLY A 716 1.27 8.00 15.25
CA GLY A 716 0.93 8.67 13.99
C GLY A 716 -0.28 8.04 13.30
N LEU A 717 -0.33 6.71 13.22
CA LEU A 717 -1.49 5.98 12.70
C LEU A 717 -2.76 6.23 13.53
N LEU A 718 -2.63 6.22 14.86
CA LEU A 718 -3.76 6.48 15.75
C LEU A 718 -4.28 7.93 15.62
N ARG A 719 -3.38 8.91 15.42
CA ARG A 719 -3.79 10.31 15.12
C ARG A 719 -4.59 10.38 13.82
N GLN A 720 -4.15 9.69 12.78
CA GLN A 720 -4.88 9.65 11.52
C GLN A 720 -6.24 8.97 11.66
N ALA A 721 -6.30 7.87 12.41
CA ALA A 721 -7.55 7.20 12.71
C ALA A 721 -8.51 8.09 13.54
N TYR A 722 -7.97 8.87 14.47
CA TYR A 722 -8.73 9.85 15.24
C TYR A 722 -9.25 11.00 14.37
N ALA A 723 -8.40 11.53 13.47
CA ALA A 723 -8.81 12.54 12.50
C ALA A 723 -9.93 12.00 11.61
N TYR A 724 -9.76 10.81 11.05
CA TYR A 724 -10.76 10.11 10.25
C TYR A 724 -12.08 9.89 11.03
N ALA A 725 -12.01 9.51 12.31
CA ALA A 725 -13.21 9.29 13.13
C ALA A 725 -14.05 10.55 13.28
N ASN A 726 -13.40 11.72 13.35
CA ASN A 726 -14.03 13.02 13.57
C ASN A 726 -14.26 13.82 12.29
N ASP A 727 -13.83 13.32 11.15
CA ASP A 727 -14.01 14.00 9.89
C ASP A 727 -15.48 13.97 9.46
N THR A 728 -16.06 15.14 9.31
CA THR A 728 -17.43 15.42 8.85
C THR A 728 -17.45 16.49 7.77
N THR A 729 -16.29 16.88 7.28
CA THR A 729 -16.09 18.00 6.38
C THR A 729 -15.95 17.48 4.96
N ALA A 730 -16.71 18.03 4.03
CA ALA A 730 -16.52 17.69 2.63
C ALA A 730 -15.22 18.32 2.11
N PRO A 731 -14.46 17.62 1.23
CA PRO A 731 -13.24 18.16 0.67
C PRO A 731 -13.48 19.43 -0.16
N ASP A 732 -12.55 20.38 -0.09
CA ASP A 732 -12.54 21.55 -0.96
C ASP A 732 -11.64 21.30 -2.17
N VAL A 733 -12.24 21.34 -3.36
CA VAL A 733 -11.55 21.06 -4.61
C VAL A 733 -11.58 22.27 -5.51
N ASN A 734 -10.39 22.73 -5.92
CA ASN A 734 -10.24 23.89 -6.82
C ASN A 734 -9.54 23.47 -8.10
N VAL A 735 -9.65 24.30 -9.14
CA VAL A 735 -8.96 24.12 -10.40
C VAL A 735 -7.98 25.24 -10.64
N THR A 736 -6.84 24.88 -11.20
CA THR A 736 -5.92 25.82 -11.83
C THR A 736 -5.91 25.55 -13.33
N SER A 737 -5.84 26.56 -14.14
CA SER A 737 -5.76 26.39 -15.58
C SER A 737 -4.66 27.26 -16.16
N SER A 738 -3.93 26.70 -17.12
CA SER A 738 -3.03 27.41 -18.02
C SER A 738 -3.57 27.28 -19.44
N ALA A 739 -3.52 28.34 -20.19
CA ALA A 739 -3.71 28.28 -21.65
C ALA A 739 -2.33 28.10 -22.27
N ASP A 740 -2.14 27.02 -23.01
CA ASP A 740 -0.97 26.91 -23.86
C ASP A 740 -1.13 27.95 -24.99
N GLY A 741 -0.15 28.85 -25.12
CA GLY A 741 -0.18 29.91 -26.17
C GLY A 741 -0.03 29.38 -27.58
N ILE A 742 0.09 28.10 -27.80
CA ILE A 742 0.31 27.44 -29.09
C ILE A 742 -0.92 26.67 -29.53
N ASP A 743 -1.64 25.99 -28.63
CA ASP A 743 -2.88 25.26 -28.89
C ASP A 743 -4.07 25.91 -28.17
N PRO A 744 -5.25 25.97 -28.78
CA PRO A 744 -6.44 26.55 -28.15
C PRO A 744 -7.06 25.57 -27.14
N VAL A 745 -6.27 25.02 -26.26
CA VAL A 745 -6.71 24.13 -25.18
C VAL A 745 -6.34 24.72 -23.83
N TYR A 746 -7.19 24.46 -22.85
CA TYR A 746 -6.90 24.76 -21.47
C TYR A 746 -6.38 23.49 -20.79
N GLU A 747 -5.18 23.54 -20.25
CA GLU A 747 -4.69 22.54 -19.32
C GLU A 747 -5.25 22.82 -17.94
N VAL A 748 -6.07 21.92 -17.42
CA VAL A 748 -6.74 22.07 -16.12
C VAL A 748 -6.21 21.03 -15.16
N ARG A 749 -5.75 21.49 -14.01
CA ARG A 749 -5.35 20.62 -12.88
C ARG A 749 -6.25 20.90 -11.69
N PHE A 750 -6.58 19.84 -10.95
CA PHE A 750 -7.34 19.96 -9.72
C PHE A 750 -6.38 19.95 -8.51
N THR A 751 -6.81 20.66 -7.48
CA THR A 751 -6.14 20.66 -6.16
C THR A 751 -7.18 20.47 -5.08
N THR A 752 -6.87 19.65 -4.08
CA THR A 752 -7.71 19.41 -2.93
C THR A 752 -6.97 19.74 -1.64
N ASN A 753 -7.71 20.04 -0.58
CA ASN A 753 -7.18 20.26 0.75
C ASN A 753 -6.87 18.95 1.51
N GLU A 754 -7.36 17.82 1.01
CA GLU A 754 -7.22 16.49 1.60
C GLU A 754 -7.29 15.39 0.53
N ALA A 755 -6.89 14.16 0.88
CA ALA A 755 -6.91 13.01 -0.02
C ALA A 755 -8.34 12.72 -0.50
N SER A 756 -8.57 12.88 -1.81
CA SER A 756 -9.90 12.73 -2.41
C SER A 756 -9.81 12.22 -3.83
N SER A 757 -10.79 11.42 -4.23
CA SER A 757 -11.06 11.13 -5.63
C SER A 757 -11.85 12.28 -6.24
N ILE A 758 -11.47 12.71 -7.43
CA ILE A 758 -12.11 13.82 -8.14
C ILE A 758 -12.83 13.27 -9.35
N TYR A 759 -14.13 13.53 -9.41
CA TYR A 759 -15.00 13.11 -10.52
C TYR A 759 -15.49 14.33 -11.28
N TYR A 760 -15.50 14.24 -12.61
CA TYR A 760 -15.85 15.37 -13.45
C TYR A 760 -16.69 14.97 -14.64
N THR A 761 -17.36 15.97 -15.24
CA THR A 761 -18.09 15.91 -16.52
C THR A 761 -17.79 17.13 -17.37
N THR A 762 -17.81 16.96 -18.69
CA THR A 762 -17.62 18.03 -19.67
C THR A 762 -18.80 18.20 -20.63
N ASP A 763 -19.84 17.37 -20.46
CA ASP A 763 -21.07 17.36 -21.27
C ASP A 763 -22.23 18.17 -20.66
N GLY A 764 -21.96 18.79 -19.49
CA GLY A 764 -22.95 19.58 -18.77
C GLY A 764 -23.78 18.78 -17.76
N SER A 765 -23.63 17.45 -17.72
CA SER A 765 -24.27 16.61 -16.68
C SER A 765 -23.72 16.93 -15.28
N THR A 766 -24.47 16.55 -14.26
CA THR A 766 -24.01 16.67 -12.86
C THR A 766 -23.09 15.50 -12.55
N PRO A 767 -21.83 15.75 -12.14
CA PRO A 767 -20.91 14.67 -11.77
C PRO A 767 -21.37 13.93 -10.51
N THR A 768 -21.14 12.62 -10.52
CA THR A 768 -21.34 11.71 -9.39
C THR A 768 -20.07 10.88 -9.23
N THR A 769 -20.01 10.03 -8.19
CA THR A 769 -18.91 9.09 -8.00
C THR A 769 -18.79 8.02 -9.09
N GLU A 770 -19.78 7.94 -10.00
CA GLU A 770 -19.75 7.09 -11.19
C GLU A 770 -19.28 7.83 -12.45
N SER A 771 -19.03 9.14 -12.35
CA SER A 771 -18.50 9.95 -13.45
C SER A 771 -17.01 9.65 -13.67
N THR A 772 -16.44 10.24 -14.72
CA THR A 772 -15.01 10.09 -15.02
C THR A 772 -14.16 10.59 -13.85
N GLU A 773 -13.29 9.72 -13.31
CA GLU A 773 -12.32 10.08 -12.28
C GLU A 773 -11.10 10.75 -12.92
N TRP A 774 -10.67 11.87 -12.37
CA TRP A 774 -9.39 12.47 -12.69
C TRP A 774 -8.29 11.78 -11.89
N LYS A 775 -7.57 10.91 -12.56
CA LYS A 775 -6.54 10.05 -11.95
C LYS A 775 -5.29 9.99 -12.83
N PRO A 776 -4.13 9.68 -12.25
CA PRO A 776 -2.93 9.49 -13.03
C PRO A 776 -3.08 8.30 -13.99
N PRO A 777 -2.36 8.33 -15.11
CA PRO A 777 -2.30 7.18 -16.01
C PRO A 777 -1.65 5.95 -15.34
N ARG A 778 -0.97 6.17 -14.23
CA ARG A 778 -0.28 5.15 -13.44
C ARG A 778 -0.32 5.46 -11.97
N PRO A 779 -0.31 4.45 -11.10
CA PRO A 779 -0.12 4.63 -9.67
C PRO A 779 1.18 5.37 -9.40
N ARG A 780 1.22 6.19 -8.35
CA ARG A 780 2.35 7.03 -7.94
C ARG A 780 2.69 8.21 -8.86
N ALA A 781 2.11 8.28 -10.06
CA ALA A 781 2.21 9.46 -10.91
C ALA A 781 1.25 10.56 -10.44
N LEU A 782 1.53 11.80 -10.82
CA LEU A 782 0.53 12.86 -10.73
C LEU A 782 -0.44 12.73 -11.90
N PRO A 783 -1.74 13.03 -11.71
CA PRO A 783 -2.67 13.09 -12.81
C PRO A 783 -2.23 14.11 -13.87
N LEU A 784 -2.34 13.73 -15.13
CA LEU A 784 -2.10 14.64 -16.23
C LEU A 784 -3.11 15.79 -16.20
N PRO A 785 -2.76 16.97 -16.72
CA PRO A 785 -3.73 18.03 -16.93
C PRO A 785 -4.90 17.52 -17.77
N LEU A 786 -6.08 17.96 -17.43
CA LEU A 786 -7.25 17.75 -18.27
C LEU A 786 -7.23 18.79 -19.39
N GLU A 787 -7.10 18.37 -20.62
CA GLU A 787 -7.13 19.24 -21.79
C GLU A 787 -8.57 19.57 -22.19
N LEU A 788 -8.95 20.84 -22.12
CA LEU A 788 -10.30 21.29 -22.43
C LEU A 788 -10.31 22.30 -23.60
N ALA A 789 -11.15 22.04 -24.56
CA ALA A 789 -11.39 23.00 -25.65
C ALA A 789 -12.07 24.26 -25.09
N PRO A 790 -11.81 25.44 -25.69
CA PRO A 790 -12.52 26.65 -25.35
C PRO A 790 -14.04 26.47 -25.50
N GLY A 791 -14.81 27.02 -24.60
CA GLY A 791 -16.26 26.85 -24.49
C GLY A 791 -16.73 25.66 -23.70
N THR A 792 -15.82 24.77 -23.29
CA THR A 792 -16.16 23.62 -22.44
C THR A 792 -16.58 24.09 -21.06
N THR A 793 -17.70 23.54 -20.57
CA THR A 793 -18.15 23.69 -19.19
C THR A 793 -17.75 22.44 -18.42
N LEU A 794 -16.80 22.61 -17.53
CA LEU A 794 -16.35 21.57 -16.61
C LEU A 794 -17.18 21.63 -15.32
N LYS A 795 -17.71 20.51 -14.90
CA LYS A 795 -18.30 20.32 -13.58
C LYS A 795 -17.54 19.24 -12.84
N TRP A 796 -17.35 19.40 -11.53
CA TRP A 796 -16.60 18.42 -10.74
C TRP A 796 -17.07 18.38 -9.29
N ILE A 797 -16.76 17.25 -8.66
CA ILE A 797 -16.88 16.99 -7.22
C ILE A 797 -15.61 16.31 -6.73
N ALA A 798 -15.32 16.45 -5.46
CA ALA A 798 -14.34 15.61 -4.75
C ALA A 798 -15.07 14.73 -3.73
N HIS A 799 -14.55 13.51 -3.56
CA HIS A 799 -15.08 12.51 -2.64
C HIS A 799 -13.91 11.95 -1.83
N ASP A 800 -13.92 12.13 -0.50
CA ASP A 800 -12.86 11.65 0.39
C ASP A 800 -13.04 10.17 0.77
N TYR A 801 -12.05 9.62 1.47
CA TYR A 801 -12.11 8.23 1.92
C TYR A 801 -13.18 7.99 3.00
N LYS A 802 -13.57 9.02 3.76
CA LYS A 802 -14.65 8.93 4.76
C LYS A 802 -16.04 8.79 4.15
N GLY A 803 -16.21 9.27 2.93
CA GLY A 803 -17.47 9.32 2.20
C GLY A 803 -18.11 10.71 2.14
N ASN A 804 -17.42 11.77 2.60
CA ASN A 804 -17.89 13.13 2.43
C ASN A 804 -17.70 13.59 0.99
N THR A 805 -18.66 14.27 0.41
CA THR A 805 -18.65 14.72 -0.98
C THR A 805 -18.81 16.22 -1.06
N SER A 806 -17.95 16.88 -1.83
CA SER A 806 -18.03 18.32 -2.03
C SER A 806 -19.31 18.73 -2.80
N ALA A 807 -19.70 19.99 -2.67
CA ALA A 807 -20.68 20.55 -3.59
C ALA A 807 -20.16 20.53 -5.02
N VAL A 808 -21.06 20.39 -6.00
CA VAL A 808 -20.71 20.50 -7.41
C VAL A 808 -20.14 21.88 -7.71
N LYS A 809 -18.92 21.94 -8.19
CA LYS A 809 -18.32 23.16 -8.74
C LYS A 809 -18.47 23.17 -10.25
N THR A 810 -18.53 24.35 -10.82
CA THR A 810 -18.70 24.55 -12.26
C THR A 810 -17.83 25.70 -12.73
N GLN A 811 -17.11 25.49 -13.84
CA GLN A 811 -16.37 26.54 -14.53
C GLN A 811 -16.49 26.34 -16.04
N THR A 812 -16.76 27.43 -16.75
CA THR A 812 -16.71 27.43 -18.20
C THR A 812 -15.42 28.11 -18.62
N PHE A 813 -14.66 27.43 -19.44
CA PHE A 813 -13.41 27.93 -20.01
C PHE A 813 -13.80 28.73 -21.26
N GLY A 814 -13.85 30.05 -21.11
CA GLY A 814 -14.38 30.97 -22.12
C GLY A 814 -13.54 31.03 -23.37
N PHE A 815 -14.15 31.47 -24.46
CA PHE A 815 -13.39 31.88 -25.62
C PHE A 815 -12.64 33.18 -25.30
N VAL A 816 -11.35 33.22 -25.59
CA VAL A 816 -10.71 34.48 -25.91
C VAL A 816 -11.20 34.82 -27.31
N GLN A 817 -12.30 35.55 -27.43
CA GLN A 817 -12.76 36.05 -28.74
C GLN A 817 -11.89 37.22 -29.12
N GLU A 818 -10.81 36.96 -29.81
CA GLU A 818 -10.22 37.95 -30.69
C GLU A 818 -10.93 37.84 -32.03
N THR A 819 -11.73 38.86 -32.42
CA THR A 819 -12.28 38.95 -33.76
C THR A 819 -11.17 39.45 -34.71
N GLY A 820 -10.45 38.52 -35.29
CA GLY A 820 -9.50 38.75 -36.36
C GLY A 820 -9.98 38.06 -37.62
N ASP A 821 -10.13 38.82 -38.73
CA ASP A 821 -10.43 38.28 -40.03
C ASP A 821 -9.33 37.31 -40.48
N VAL A 822 -9.76 36.15 -40.96
CA VAL A 822 -8.90 35.05 -41.39
C VAL A 822 -8.13 35.37 -42.65
N GLY A 823 -6.86 35.37 -42.59
CA GLY A 823 -5.99 35.35 -43.74
C GLY A 823 -4.57 34.89 -43.34
N GLY A 824 -4.30 33.60 -43.53
CA GLY A 824 -3.00 32.96 -43.74
C GLY A 824 -1.85 33.21 -42.75
N THR A 825 -1.73 32.38 -41.79
CA THR A 825 -0.59 31.68 -41.15
C THR A 825 0.79 32.30 -41.10
N VAL A 826 1.14 32.82 -39.95
CA VAL A 826 2.30 32.46 -39.10
C VAL A 826 1.87 32.78 -37.70
N PRO A 827 2.03 31.89 -36.66
CA PRO A 827 1.63 32.24 -35.32
C PRO A 827 2.58 33.29 -34.77
N ALA A 828 2.11 34.52 -34.73
CA ALA A 828 2.76 35.56 -33.96
C ALA A 828 2.22 35.54 -32.55
N THR A 829 3.09 35.45 -31.57
CA THR A 829 2.69 35.57 -30.16
C THR A 829 2.35 37.04 -29.92
N LEU A 830 1.07 37.36 -29.68
CA LEU A 830 0.62 38.66 -29.21
C LEU A 830 0.03 38.52 -27.81
N GLY A 831 0.70 39.08 -26.83
CA GLY A 831 0.25 39.09 -25.42
C GLY A 831 -0.04 40.53 -25.00
N LEU A 832 -1.23 40.77 -24.43
CA LEU A 832 -1.61 42.06 -23.88
C LEU A 832 -2.21 41.86 -22.49
N THR A 833 -1.54 42.38 -21.45
CA THR A 833 -2.04 42.35 -20.09
C THR A 833 -2.20 43.78 -19.56
N LEU A 834 -3.39 44.11 -19.06
CA LEU A 834 -3.65 45.43 -18.49
C LEU A 834 -3.40 45.44 -16.97
N GLY A 835 -2.89 46.57 -16.48
CA GLY A 835 -2.75 46.85 -15.06
C GLY A 835 -4.07 47.22 -14.40
N ALA A 836 -3.99 47.80 -13.19
CA ALA A 836 -5.18 48.27 -12.48
C ALA A 836 -5.96 49.34 -13.27
N PRO A 837 -7.30 49.36 -13.18
CA PRO A 837 -8.11 50.33 -13.86
C PRO A 837 -7.70 51.81 -13.58
N ALA A 838 -7.65 52.63 -14.61
CA ALA A 838 -7.36 54.06 -14.46
C ALA A 838 -8.50 54.76 -13.69
N SER A 839 -8.16 55.56 -12.71
CA SER A 839 -9.13 56.33 -11.91
C SER A 839 -8.73 57.79 -11.82
N PHE A 840 -9.65 58.67 -12.17
CA PHE A 840 -9.46 60.13 -12.06
C PHE A 840 -9.68 60.67 -10.65
N GLY A 841 -10.11 59.82 -9.71
CA GLY A 841 -10.56 60.28 -8.39
C GLY A 841 -11.87 61.05 -8.46
N ALA A 842 -12.08 61.96 -7.48
CA ALA A 842 -13.27 62.76 -7.39
C ALA A 842 -13.15 64.05 -8.27
N PHE A 843 -14.10 64.26 -9.16
CA PHE A 843 -14.23 65.55 -9.86
C PHE A 843 -14.83 66.60 -8.93
N VAL A 844 -14.25 67.82 -8.91
CA VAL A 844 -14.69 68.93 -8.07
C VAL A 844 -15.62 69.89 -8.88
N PRO A 845 -16.88 69.97 -8.51
CA PRO A 845 -17.80 70.87 -9.19
C PRO A 845 -17.40 72.36 -9.01
N GLY A 846 -17.59 73.16 -10.07
CA GLY A 846 -17.32 74.60 -10.02
C GLY A 846 -15.86 75.03 -10.20
N VAL A 847 -15.00 74.06 -10.46
CA VAL A 847 -13.55 74.34 -10.66
C VAL A 847 -13.11 73.82 -12.00
N ALA A 848 -12.58 74.72 -12.84
CA ALA A 848 -11.97 74.29 -14.11
C ALA A 848 -10.64 73.54 -13.82
N GLN A 849 -10.58 72.24 -14.14
CA GLN A 849 -9.43 71.46 -13.93
C GLN A 849 -9.33 70.31 -14.94
N THR A 850 -8.09 69.95 -15.28
CA THR A 850 -7.82 68.74 -16.06
C THR A 850 -7.31 67.65 -15.12
N TYR A 851 -8.04 66.55 -15.04
CA TYR A 851 -7.73 65.37 -14.26
C TYR A 851 -6.94 64.37 -15.11
N THR A 852 -6.03 63.67 -14.48
CA THR A 852 -5.19 62.63 -15.10
C THR A 852 -5.40 61.32 -14.41
N ALA A 853 -5.54 60.26 -15.18
CA ALA A 853 -5.59 58.89 -14.70
C ALA A 853 -4.68 57.99 -15.56
N SER A 854 -4.06 57.00 -14.98
CA SER A 854 -3.15 56.16 -15.73
C SER A 854 -3.39 54.70 -15.40
N THR A 855 -3.12 53.86 -16.39
CA THR A 855 -3.02 52.40 -16.26
C THR A 855 -1.76 51.95 -16.99
N THR A 856 -1.45 50.68 -16.91
CA THR A 856 -0.34 50.07 -17.65
C THR A 856 -0.88 48.99 -18.61
N ALA A 857 -0.20 48.83 -19.72
CA ALA A 857 -0.41 47.72 -20.65
C ALA A 857 0.93 47.04 -20.89
N ASN A 858 1.04 45.75 -20.50
CA ASN A 858 2.22 44.95 -20.80
C ASN A 858 2.02 44.26 -22.16
N VAL A 859 2.98 44.44 -23.03
CA VAL A 859 2.94 44.00 -24.44
C VAL A 859 4.04 42.97 -24.67
N ILE A 860 3.65 41.82 -25.25
CA ILE A 860 4.54 40.81 -25.79
C ILE A 860 4.13 40.61 -27.25
N SER A 861 5.05 40.73 -28.20
CA SER A 861 4.84 40.48 -29.61
C SER A 861 6.08 39.83 -30.22
N SER A 862 5.92 38.69 -30.88
CA SER A 862 6.97 38.08 -31.71
C SER A 862 6.93 38.59 -33.16
N ALA A 863 5.95 39.37 -33.51
CA ALA A 863 5.81 39.96 -34.88
C ALA A 863 6.82 41.07 -35.15
N GLY A 864 7.18 41.23 -36.41
CA GLY A 864 8.09 42.29 -36.87
C GLY A 864 7.50 43.68 -36.74
N ASP A 865 6.19 43.80 -36.60
CA ASP A 865 5.47 45.06 -36.34
C ASP A 865 4.30 44.82 -35.39
N ALA A 866 4.03 45.75 -34.51
CA ALA A 866 2.81 45.69 -33.69
C ALA A 866 2.35 47.09 -33.32
N THR A 867 1.05 47.27 -33.15
CA THR A 867 0.46 48.53 -32.74
C THR A 867 -0.49 48.31 -31.56
N LEU A 868 -0.17 48.96 -30.42
CA LEU A 868 -1.08 49.05 -29.30
C LEU A 868 -1.97 50.27 -29.44
N SER A 869 -3.27 50.13 -29.41
CA SER A 869 -4.25 51.21 -29.49
C SER A 869 -5.33 51.04 -28.41
N VAL A 870 -6.03 52.14 -28.12
CA VAL A 870 -7.17 52.17 -27.24
C VAL A 870 -8.32 52.94 -27.86
N ALA A 871 -9.53 52.38 -27.78
CA ALA A 871 -10.71 53.00 -28.33
C ALA A 871 -11.91 52.85 -27.39
N ASP A 872 -12.87 53.75 -27.57
CA ASP A 872 -14.20 53.61 -26.97
C ASP A 872 -15.13 52.86 -27.97
N PRO A 873 -15.52 51.59 -27.65
CA PRO A 873 -16.36 50.79 -28.51
C PRO A 873 -17.85 51.18 -28.41
N SER A 874 -18.23 52.09 -27.53
CA SER A 874 -19.61 52.41 -27.24
C SER A 874 -20.26 53.28 -28.31
N SER A 875 -21.54 53.01 -28.63
CA SER A 875 -22.36 53.87 -29.51
C SER A 875 -22.99 55.04 -28.75
N THR A 876 -23.00 55.04 -27.43
CA THR A 876 -23.59 56.08 -26.58
C THR A 876 -22.50 57.03 -26.09
N ALA A 877 -22.60 58.27 -26.41
CA ALA A 877 -21.63 59.34 -26.11
C ALA A 877 -20.19 58.90 -26.39
N PRO A 878 -19.81 58.52 -27.63
CA PRO A 878 -18.50 58.01 -27.98
C PRO A 878 -17.40 59.02 -27.62
N GLY A 879 -16.36 58.48 -26.93
CA GLY A 879 -15.22 59.21 -26.44
C GLY A 879 -15.47 60.11 -25.22
N HIS A 880 -16.63 60.05 -24.57
CA HIS A 880 -16.94 60.82 -23.37
C HIS A 880 -17.23 59.90 -22.16
N LEU A 881 -16.77 60.30 -20.97
CA LEU A 881 -17.16 59.65 -19.70
C LEU A 881 -18.64 59.89 -19.43
N VAL A 882 -19.35 58.87 -18.96
CA VAL A 882 -20.80 58.87 -18.74
C VAL A 882 -21.18 58.48 -17.31
N ASN A 883 -22.22 59.10 -16.78
CA ASN A 883 -22.90 58.75 -15.58
C ASN A 883 -24.39 58.49 -15.90
N GLY A 884 -24.72 57.24 -16.19
CA GLY A 884 -26.02 56.85 -16.74
C GLY A 884 -26.22 57.44 -18.15
N THR A 885 -27.24 58.31 -18.31
CA THR A 885 -27.54 59.02 -19.57
C THR A 885 -26.81 60.37 -19.72
N PHE A 886 -26.03 60.77 -18.70
CA PHE A 886 -25.29 62.04 -18.70
C PHE A 886 -23.82 61.80 -19.13
N SER A 887 -23.39 62.56 -20.14
CA SER A 887 -22.01 62.60 -20.62
C SER A 887 -21.32 63.89 -20.24
N LEU A 888 -20.02 63.85 -19.97
CA LEU A 888 -19.19 65.03 -19.83
C LEU A 888 -19.11 65.76 -21.21
N SER A 889 -19.04 67.10 -21.17
CA SER A 889 -18.99 67.94 -22.39
C SER A 889 -17.66 67.80 -23.11
N SER A 890 -16.56 67.69 -22.36
CA SER A 890 -15.22 67.45 -22.93
C SER A 890 -14.98 66.01 -23.22
N PRO A 891 -14.42 65.62 -24.34
CA PRO A 891 -14.07 64.27 -24.64
C PRO A 891 -12.86 63.78 -23.78
N LEU A 892 -12.84 62.50 -23.46
CA LEU A 892 -11.71 61.82 -22.89
C LEU A 892 -10.53 61.81 -23.85
N GLN A 893 -9.40 62.32 -23.43
CA GLN A 893 -8.16 62.32 -24.21
C GLN A 893 -7.30 61.10 -23.85
N GLY A 894 -6.41 60.70 -24.77
CA GLY A 894 -5.56 59.57 -24.65
C GLY A 894 -6.05 58.30 -25.39
N LEU A 895 -7.14 58.44 -26.17
CA LEU A 895 -7.63 57.45 -27.11
C LEU A 895 -6.83 57.48 -28.43
N GLY A 896 -6.80 56.33 -29.11
CA GLY A 896 -6.09 56.13 -30.37
C GLY A 896 -4.85 55.28 -30.23
N THR A 897 -3.89 55.41 -31.13
CA THR A 897 -2.65 54.65 -31.12
C THR A 897 -1.80 55.09 -29.91
N LEU A 898 -1.44 54.15 -29.06
CA LEU A 898 -0.63 54.40 -27.89
C LEU A 898 0.85 54.18 -28.16
N LYS A 899 1.17 53.11 -28.88
CA LYS A 899 2.56 52.75 -29.21
C LYS A 899 2.58 51.84 -30.43
N THR A 900 3.60 52.03 -31.27
CA THR A 900 3.94 51.17 -32.38
C THR A 900 5.30 50.53 -32.14
N TYR A 901 5.43 49.31 -32.64
CA TYR A 901 6.64 48.54 -32.59
C TYR A 901 7.04 48.18 -34.01
N ASP A 902 8.32 48.17 -34.29
CA ASP A 902 8.94 47.83 -35.55
C ASP A 902 9.89 46.62 -35.46
N ALA A 903 9.84 45.95 -34.32
CA ALA A 903 10.58 44.72 -34.03
C ALA A 903 9.88 43.91 -32.96
N PRO A 904 10.17 42.59 -32.84
CA PRO A 904 9.65 41.78 -31.75
C PRO A 904 9.96 42.39 -30.37
N ILE A 905 8.97 42.30 -29.47
CA ILE A 905 9.07 42.86 -28.12
C ILE A 905 8.58 41.86 -27.07
N SER A 906 9.28 41.80 -25.94
CA SER A 906 8.93 40.95 -24.79
C SER A 906 8.81 41.83 -23.54
N ASN A 907 7.67 41.75 -22.86
CA ASN A 907 7.42 42.44 -21.57
C ASN A 907 7.64 43.97 -21.62
N ASP A 908 7.13 44.64 -22.65
CA ASP A 908 7.17 46.10 -22.67
C ASP A 908 5.98 46.68 -21.92
N LEU A 909 6.29 47.31 -20.79
CA LEU A 909 5.29 47.94 -19.92
C LEU A 909 5.00 49.35 -20.37
N VAL A 910 3.89 49.54 -21.12
CA VAL A 910 3.44 50.83 -21.64
C VAL A 910 2.57 51.53 -20.61
N ASN A 911 3.01 52.74 -20.18
CA ASN A 911 2.15 53.60 -19.37
C ASN A 911 1.12 54.32 -20.22
N VAL A 912 -0.15 54.08 -19.98
CA VAL A 912 -1.27 54.71 -20.71
C VAL A 912 -1.92 55.74 -19.81
N THR A 913 -1.92 56.95 -20.29
CA THR A 913 -2.42 58.12 -19.55
C THR A 913 -3.63 58.73 -20.26
N PHE A 914 -4.68 58.87 -19.50
CA PHE A 914 -5.92 59.53 -19.92
C PHE A 914 -6.02 60.88 -19.23
N THR A 915 -6.58 61.90 -19.97
CA THR A 915 -6.90 63.17 -19.34
C THR A 915 -8.32 63.55 -19.61
N GLN A 916 -8.99 64.09 -18.59
CA GLN A 916 -10.34 64.61 -18.65
C GLN A 916 -10.40 66.02 -18.17
N ALA A 917 -10.73 66.95 -19.08
CA ALA A 917 -11.00 68.33 -18.71
C ALA A 917 -12.42 68.49 -18.16
N ILE A 918 -12.54 69.17 -17.05
CA ILE A 918 -13.82 69.62 -16.47
C ILE A 918 -13.80 71.13 -16.46
N ALA A 919 -14.83 71.73 -17.07
CA ALA A 919 -15.02 73.21 -17.09
C ALA A 919 -15.62 73.69 -15.75
N ALA A 920 -15.41 74.95 -15.38
CA ALA A 920 -15.98 75.50 -14.17
C ALA A 920 -17.48 75.47 -14.14
N ASP A 921 -18.12 75.54 -15.31
CA ASP A 921 -19.54 75.47 -15.49
C ASP A 921 -20.10 74.12 -15.92
N GLU A 922 -19.27 73.06 -15.85
CA GLU A 922 -19.66 71.64 -16.14
C GLU A 922 -20.75 71.15 -15.16
N PRO A 923 -21.97 70.79 -15.64
CA PRO A 923 -23.04 70.35 -14.76
C PRO A 923 -22.84 68.94 -14.23
N LEU A 924 -21.89 68.77 -13.31
CA LEU A 924 -21.58 67.49 -12.74
C LEU A 924 -22.73 66.95 -11.88
N ARG A 925 -23.15 65.72 -12.12
CA ARG A 925 -24.16 65.02 -11.34
C ARG A 925 -23.51 64.07 -10.32
N THR A 926 -24.12 63.91 -9.20
CA THR A 926 -23.68 62.95 -8.20
C THR A 926 -23.68 61.53 -8.79
N GLY A 927 -22.55 60.80 -8.67
CA GLY A 927 -22.37 59.46 -9.19
C GLY A 927 -21.00 59.30 -9.83
N SER A 928 -20.76 58.11 -10.35
CA SER A 928 -19.48 57.77 -11.01
C SER A 928 -19.58 58.04 -12.51
N TYR A 929 -18.67 58.81 -13.01
CA TYR A 929 -18.45 58.99 -14.45
C TYR A 929 -17.39 58.01 -14.91
N SER A 930 -17.75 57.06 -15.80
CA SER A 930 -16.85 55.98 -16.22
C SER A 930 -17.07 55.64 -17.71
N LYS A 931 -16.11 54.92 -18.27
CA LYS A 931 -16.19 54.40 -19.63
C LYS A 931 -15.39 53.09 -19.72
N THR A 932 -15.93 52.09 -20.34
CA THR A 932 -15.19 50.91 -20.71
C THR A 932 -14.50 51.12 -22.05
N LEU A 933 -13.19 50.97 -22.05
CA LEU A 933 -12.35 51.13 -23.25
C LEU A 933 -11.84 49.77 -23.69
N THR A 934 -11.69 49.62 -25.01
CA THR A 934 -11.06 48.42 -25.62
C THR A 934 -9.62 48.75 -25.97
N PHE A 935 -8.71 47.99 -25.42
CA PHE A 935 -7.29 47.99 -25.83
C PHE A 935 -7.10 46.90 -26.88
N THR A 936 -6.44 47.28 -27.94
CA THR A 936 -6.15 46.38 -29.07
C THR A 936 -4.67 46.37 -29.34
N LEU A 937 -4.07 45.18 -29.32
CA LEU A 937 -2.75 44.97 -29.87
C LEU A 937 -2.92 44.28 -31.24
N SER A 938 -2.44 44.88 -32.29
CA SER A 938 -2.57 44.39 -33.69
C SER A 938 -1.22 44.39 -34.38
N THR A 939 -1.06 43.50 -35.33
CA THR A 939 0.09 43.47 -36.26
C THR A 939 -0.41 43.46 -37.68
N THR A 940 0.35 44.00 -38.59
CA THR A 940 0.07 44.00 -40.06
C THR A 940 1.06 43.06 -40.77
N ASN A 941 2.13 42.65 -40.09
CA ASN A 941 3.18 41.81 -40.65
C ASN A 941 3.67 40.82 -39.56
N PRO A 942 3.00 39.65 -39.48
CA PRO A 942 3.28 38.68 -38.42
C PRO A 942 4.66 38.06 -38.47
#